data_7bf6163ec466bbbc134344ddb1675dd0
#
_entry.id   7bf6163ec466bbbc134344ddb1675dd0
#
_cell.length_a   1.000
_cell.length_b   1.000
_cell.length_c   1.000
_cell.angle_alpha   90.00
_cell.angle_beta   90.00
_cell.angle_gamma   90.00
#
_symmetry.space_group_name_H-M   'P 1'
#
loop_
_entity.id
_entity.type
_entity.pdbx_description
1 polymer ?
#
loop_
_entity_poly.entity_id
_entity_poly.type
_entity_poly.pdbx_seq_one_letter_code
_entity_poly.pdbx_strand_id
1 'polypeptide(L)'
;MKNKVKIITALLTTALCTTSAYAAENLIKNDSFETELLGTNGWRFSGRDGWVYENENSADCTTDEVHSGEKALHFNSAVVAQRVELKRNVTYTLEFYIKAKEDCIVNAGFFDGSQDWPGSYPVKTKEISVNTDWTKHTIEFECNNTQDYLAYFNLWDKVDVYVDDVVLKEADGYISRLMTGVDGDGAISYSADYKGGKLFGVALYDENNKLIGFKNNSTSGTFENVSGYGKYTVKSYLLEDDNLRSKTQEIEYNEDSSKNEDTSIGKAKSLTLSDHNVTINVGDENKILDAVIMPEFAYDNKVLWKSSDESIVKVSENGILTAVSNGNATITVSSEDGILTDECKVTVTDKKSERLSLNKTSIELTEIDSVYPLSANIENSDLVWKSDNENIASVTDGIVTAKGKGKTTITVSTSDGKQTAKCAVNVNTSDNTITNDTFFKDTDGNYIYSQGGCIQKFGDKYYWYGVKYKEADIYAKNPENGKAGNAAYETFTCYSSDDLVNWKFEGYPLTGEPNGWVGRMGVVYNENTKKYVLISQYAPGMVYAVSDKPEGPFKIDHIQKTLPIQNDVTGDQTLFQDDDGKAYIICSSANGRAYQYVIPLRESDFLDIDEENIKMLLYDEDGSYIDENGEVDKKDKTGIEGNCMFKYNGNYYYTGSDLYGWNSSRVYIMNNTRDSFAHNSQAGFYTTIHGSENDLIIYCGDRWGDFAGNGIGYNQWVPLSFDKEGKPYFNNLHQWKLDAEKGTWEVGEGNNYISNPEFEADRKITATPTGWKVRDNVGNYSVSNARGKVDSGNFVIQETAPEDYISDLYQEITDLPNGTYTMTAWVKSSGGQNVCNVYAQSGDKKKTYSVKTNIDDWKEIVVATDIKVTDGKCTVGLYSDAHANEWVQMDNVRLVKNIE
;
A
#
# COMPACT_ATOMS: atom_id res chain seq x y z
N MET A 1 7.93 57.40 -18.14
CA MET A 1 9.36 57.38 -18.39
C MET A 1 10.20 58.33 -17.51
N LYS A 2 9.89 59.67 -17.35
CA LYS A 2 10.69 60.57 -16.49
C LYS A 2 10.72 60.21 -14.99
N ASN A 3 9.70 59.63 -14.45
CA ASN A 3 9.67 59.17 -13.05
C ASN A 3 10.42 57.83 -12.84
N LYS A 4 10.39 56.92 -13.82
CA LYS A 4 11.18 55.66 -13.74
C LYS A 4 12.70 55.95 -13.71
N VAL A 5 13.15 56.97 -14.45
CA VAL A 5 14.57 57.38 -14.49
C VAL A 5 15.01 57.98 -13.14
N LYS A 6 14.15 58.70 -12.43
CA LYS A 6 14.52 59.28 -11.10
C LYS A 6 14.61 58.22 -10.00
N ILE A 7 13.79 57.18 -10.08
CA ILE A 7 13.80 56.06 -9.12
C ILE A 7 15.05 55.19 -9.37
N ILE A 8 15.37 54.87 -10.63
CA ILE A 8 16.58 54.12 -10.99
C ILE A 8 17.83 54.86 -10.53
N THR A 9 17.86 56.22 -10.63
CA THR A 9 19.01 57.02 -10.16
C THR A 9 19.13 57.06 -8.63
N ALA A 10 18.03 56.98 -7.87
CA ALA A 10 18.05 56.86 -6.43
C ALA A 10 18.46 55.47 -5.91
N LEU A 11 18.16 54.42 -6.67
CA LEU A 11 18.54 53.03 -6.35
C LEU A 11 20.00 52.72 -6.64
N LEU A 12 20.62 53.38 -7.59
CA LEU A 12 22.00 53.12 -8.04
C LEU A 12 23.13 53.64 -7.11
N THR A 13 22.81 54.34 -6.04
CA THR A 13 23.81 54.97 -5.14
C THR A 13 24.31 54.07 -4.00
N THR A 14 23.80 52.85 -3.86
CA THR A 14 24.24 51.92 -2.80
C THR A 14 24.22 50.46 -3.28
N ALA A 15 25.30 50.04 -3.92
CA ALA A 15 25.50 48.63 -4.25
C ALA A 15 26.88 48.16 -3.78
N LEU A 16 26.85 47.08 -2.95
CA LEU A 16 27.85 46.00 -2.93
C LEU A 16 27.62 45.07 -1.75
N CYS A 17 26.94 43.93 -1.98
CA CYS A 17 27.15 42.70 -1.24
C CYS A 17 26.68 41.54 -2.09
N THR A 18 27.55 40.63 -2.41
CA THR A 18 27.32 39.43 -3.19
C THR A 18 26.87 38.29 -2.27
N THR A 19 25.73 37.70 -2.53
CA THR A 19 25.36 36.37 -2.00
C THR A 19 25.24 35.39 -3.16
N SER A 20 25.86 34.22 -3.02
CA SER A 20 25.78 33.12 -3.96
C SER A 20 24.35 32.57 -4.01
N ALA A 21 23.72 32.58 -5.17
CA ALA A 21 22.41 31.98 -5.40
C ALA A 21 22.57 30.46 -5.56
N TYR A 22 21.82 29.69 -4.79
CA TYR A 22 21.49 28.32 -5.13
C TYR A 22 20.49 28.37 -6.30
N ALA A 23 20.72 27.56 -7.34
CA ALA A 23 19.74 27.41 -8.43
C ALA A 23 18.43 26.88 -7.84
N ALA A 24 17.30 27.53 -8.14
CA ALA A 24 15.99 27.08 -7.72
C ALA A 24 15.66 25.75 -8.44
N GLU A 25 15.09 24.82 -7.71
CA GLU A 25 14.68 23.50 -8.20
C GLU A 25 13.57 23.65 -9.27
N ASN A 26 13.67 22.89 -10.38
CA ASN A 26 12.61 22.81 -11.37
C ASN A 26 11.46 21.96 -10.80
N LEU A 27 10.25 22.53 -10.78
CA LEU A 27 9.06 21.85 -10.27
C LEU A 27 8.35 20.98 -11.34
N ILE A 28 8.76 21.08 -12.61
CA ILE A 28 8.24 20.25 -13.70
C ILE A 28 9.00 18.93 -13.73
N LYS A 29 8.26 17.84 -13.89
CA LYS A 29 8.79 16.51 -14.14
C LYS A 29 8.79 16.23 -15.64
N ASN A 30 9.81 15.49 -16.13
CA ASN A 30 10.01 15.25 -17.57
C ASN A 30 10.03 16.58 -18.35
N ASP A 31 10.87 17.49 -17.93
CA ASP A 31 10.95 18.87 -18.37
C ASP A 31 11.50 19.03 -19.80
N SER A 32 12.28 18.08 -20.25
CA SER A 32 12.82 17.98 -21.62
C SER A 32 12.21 16.83 -22.43
N PHE A 33 11.11 16.22 -21.97
CA PHE A 33 10.32 15.20 -22.66
C PHE A 33 11.09 13.95 -23.11
N GLU A 34 12.17 13.62 -22.46
CA GLU A 34 12.99 12.44 -22.77
C GLU A 34 12.26 11.12 -22.47
N THR A 35 11.24 11.15 -21.58
CA THR A 35 10.35 10.04 -21.32
C THR A 35 8.98 10.26 -21.95
N GLU A 36 8.25 9.19 -22.23
CA GLU A 36 6.93 9.26 -22.86
C GLU A 36 5.90 10.02 -22.01
N LEU A 37 4.90 10.59 -22.68
CA LEU A 37 3.78 11.24 -22.01
C LEU A 37 2.92 10.20 -21.29
N LEU A 38 2.38 10.57 -20.13
CA LEU A 38 1.38 9.77 -19.45
C LEU A 38 0.04 9.92 -20.16
N GLY A 39 -0.44 8.88 -20.85
CA GLY A 39 -1.74 8.87 -21.50
C GLY A 39 -2.91 8.98 -20.49
N THR A 40 -3.99 9.63 -20.87
CA THR A 40 -5.22 9.66 -20.05
C THR A 40 -6.17 8.55 -20.47
N ASN A 41 -6.58 7.69 -19.54
CA ASN A 41 -7.81 6.91 -19.65
C ASN A 41 -9.01 7.81 -19.34
N GLY A 42 -9.44 8.63 -20.33
CA GLY A 42 -10.56 9.56 -20.17
C GLY A 42 -10.16 10.92 -19.54
N TRP A 43 -11.05 11.84 -19.53
CA TRP A 43 -11.08 13.26 -19.23
C TRP A 43 -10.45 13.74 -17.88
N ARG A 44 -9.34 13.17 -17.38
CA ARG A 44 -8.77 13.53 -16.08
C ARG A 44 -7.28 13.74 -16.12
N PHE A 45 -6.86 14.96 -15.86
CA PHE A 45 -5.45 15.34 -15.63
C PHE A 45 -5.04 15.02 -14.18
N SER A 46 -4.96 13.74 -13.83
CA SER A 46 -4.73 13.32 -12.44
C SER A 46 -3.26 13.04 -12.08
N GLY A 47 -2.33 13.06 -13.05
CA GLY A 47 -0.94 12.71 -12.82
C GLY A 47 -0.12 13.86 -12.23
N ARG A 48 0.59 13.62 -11.08
CA ARG A 48 1.59 14.55 -10.53
C ARG A 48 3.00 14.29 -11.07
N ASP A 49 3.22 13.16 -11.74
CA ASP A 49 4.56 12.66 -12.07
C ASP A 49 4.96 12.87 -13.52
N GLY A 50 4.18 13.62 -14.30
CA GLY A 50 4.51 13.90 -15.69
C GLY A 50 3.41 14.63 -16.46
N TRP A 51 3.66 14.84 -17.74
CA TRP A 51 2.74 15.50 -18.65
C TRP A 51 1.64 14.57 -19.13
N VAL A 52 0.41 15.07 -19.12
CA VAL A 52 -0.80 14.37 -19.51
C VAL A 52 -1.48 15.13 -20.65
N TYR A 53 -2.11 14.45 -21.60
CA TYR A 53 -2.76 15.10 -22.74
C TYR A 53 -4.17 14.58 -22.98
N GLU A 54 -5.00 15.40 -23.58
CA GLU A 54 -6.34 15.08 -24.07
C GLU A 54 -6.32 14.81 -25.57
N ASN A 55 -7.12 13.89 -26.02
CA ASN A 55 -7.23 13.30 -27.37
C ASN A 55 -6.12 12.31 -27.71
N GLU A 56 -6.47 11.02 -27.66
CA GLU A 56 -5.57 9.95 -28.12
C GLU A 56 -5.02 10.24 -29.53
N ASN A 57 -3.72 10.15 -29.67
CA ASN A 57 -2.94 10.39 -30.88
C ASN A 57 -2.75 11.87 -31.29
N SER A 58 -2.97 12.83 -30.44
CA SER A 58 -2.74 14.24 -30.73
C SER A 58 -1.55 14.85 -29.99
N ALA A 59 -0.88 14.10 -29.13
CA ALA A 59 0.37 14.49 -28.49
C ALA A 59 1.25 13.27 -28.23
N ASP A 60 2.56 13.43 -28.43
CA ASP A 60 3.60 12.42 -28.20
C ASP A 60 4.95 13.07 -27.92
N CYS A 61 5.94 12.27 -27.51
CA CYS A 61 7.35 12.70 -27.48
C CYS A 61 8.04 12.26 -28.78
N THR A 62 8.57 13.19 -29.50
CA THR A 62 9.14 12.99 -30.85
C THR A 62 10.64 13.27 -30.90
N THR A 63 11.35 12.58 -31.78
CA THR A 63 12.74 12.83 -32.14
C THR A 63 12.88 13.69 -33.38
N ASP A 64 11.78 14.07 -34.03
CA ASP A 64 11.83 14.78 -35.35
C ASP A 64 12.26 16.22 -35.23
N GLU A 65 11.86 16.92 -34.18
CA GLU A 65 12.13 18.32 -33.92
C GLU A 65 12.45 18.53 -32.45
N VAL A 66 13.71 18.70 -32.09
CA VAL A 66 14.23 18.77 -30.71
C VAL A 66 15.00 20.07 -30.52
N HIS A 67 14.84 20.75 -29.38
CA HIS A 67 15.64 21.91 -29.01
C HIS A 67 16.90 21.49 -28.26
N SER A 68 16.77 20.57 -27.29
CA SER A 68 17.88 19.94 -26.57
C SER A 68 17.58 18.46 -26.29
N GLY A 69 18.58 17.66 -25.88
CA GLY A 69 18.39 16.24 -25.60
C GLY A 69 18.08 15.38 -26.83
N GLU A 70 17.26 14.36 -26.68
CA GLU A 70 16.89 13.41 -27.73
C GLU A 70 15.44 13.54 -28.18
N LYS A 71 14.54 14.07 -27.34
CA LYS A 71 13.12 14.17 -27.62
C LYS A 71 12.55 15.54 -27.22
N ALA A 72 11.42 15.90 -27.82
CA ALA A 72 10.62 17.07 -27.47
C ALA A 72 9.13 16.70 -27.47
N LEU A 73 8.30 17.44 -26.75
CA LEU A 73 6.86 17.35 -26.84
C LEU A 73 6.39 17.77 -28.24
N HIS A 74 5.63 16.91 -28.90
CA HIS A 74 4.85 17.22 -30.09
C HIS A 74 3.36 17.15 -29.77
N PHE A 75 2.58 18.12 -30.23
CA PHE A 75 1.13 18.06 -30.14
C PHE A 75 0.44 18.81 -31.29
N ASN A 76 -0.76 18.36 -31.59
CA ASN A 76 -1.57 18.89 -32.70
C ASN A 76 -3.05 18.83 -32.28
N SER A 77 -3.69 20.00 -32.12
CA SER A 77 -5.08 20.13 -31.66
C SER A 77 -5.33 19.44 -30.30
N ALA A 78 -4.51 19.70 -29.33
CA ALA A 78 -4.53 19.09 -28.00
C ALA A 78 -4.33 20.09 -26.87
N VAL A 79 -4.71 19.67 -25.66
CA VAL A 79 -4.29 20.24 -24.39
C VAL A 79 -3.30 19.29 -23.73
N VAL A 80 -2.14 19.80 -23.36
CA VAL A 80 -1.13 19.05 -22.60
C VAL A 80 -0.88 19.78 -21.30
N ALA A 81 -0.94 19.10 -20.17
CA ALA A 81 -0.82 19.70 -18.86
C ALA A 81 -0.10 18.82 -17.84
N GLN A 82 0.50 19.45 -16.85
CA GLN A 82 1.08 18.79 -15.69
C GLN A 82 0.60 19.45 -14.39
N ARG A 83 0.24 18.63 -13.39
CA ARG A 83 -0.18 19.10 -12.07
C ARG A 83 1.04 19.45 -11.22
N VAL A 84 1.02 20.64 -10.64
CA VAL A 84 2.08 21.16 -9.77
C VAL A 84 1.48 21.81 -8.52
N GLU A 85 2.07 21.59 -7.35
CA GLU A 85 1.68 22.25 -6.11
C GLU A 85 2.46 23.56 -5.95
N LEU A 86 1.75 24.68 -5.86
CA LEU A 86 2.34 26.00 -5.72
C LEU A 86 1.94 26.65 -4.40
N LYS A 87 2.84 27.48 -3.83
CA LYS A 87 2.65 28.12 -2.51
C LYS A 87 2.12 29.54 -2.65
N ARG A 88 1.23 29.92 -1.75
CA ARG A 88 0.64 31.26 -1.69
C ARG A 88 1.72 32.36 -1.51
N ASN A 89 1.49 33.50 -2.13
CA ASN A 89 2.36 34.69 -2.10
C ASN A 89 3.75 34.46 -2.69
N VAL A 90 3.93 33.42 -3.50
CA VAL A 90 5.16 33.14 -4.24
C VAL A 90 4.91 33.45 -5.71
N THR A 91 5.86 34.12 -6.33
CA THR A 91 5.85 34.30 -7.78
C THR A 91 6.69 33.21 -8.44
N TYR A 92 6.09 32.51 -9.40
CA TYR A 92 6.73 31.47 -10.18
C TYR A 92 6.99 31.93 -11.61
N THR A 93 8.01 31.37 -12.21
CA THR A 93 8.36 31.60 -13.61
C THR A 93 8.31 30.28 -14.35
N LEU A 94 7.42 30.20 -15.37
CA LEU A 94 7.38 29.11 -16.34
C LEU A 94 8.13 29.53 -17.59
N GLU A 95 9.24 28.87 -17.89
CA GLU A 95 10.08 29.08 -19.03
C GLU A 95 10.04 27.85 -19.93
N PHE A 96 10.06 28.01 -21.26
CA PHE A 96 10.08 26.91 -22.21
C PHE A 96 10.51 27.39 -23.60
N TYR A 97 10.94 26.45 -24.42
CA TYR A 97 11.16 26.67 -25.86
C TYR A 97 10.00 26.09 -26.65
N ILE A 98 9.59 26.80 -27.72
CA ILE A 98 8.46 26.39 -28.56
C ILE A 98 8.71 26.76 -30.02
N LYS A 99 8.25 25.89 -30.93
CA LYS A 99 8.21 26.12 -32.38
C LYS A 99 6.99 25.44 -33.01
N ALA A 100 6.64 25.79 -34.22
CA ALA A 100 5.56 25.14 -34.97
C ALA A 100 5.99 24.91 -36.43
N LYS A 101 5.30 24.02 -37.17
CA LYS A 101 5.54 23.84 -38.61
C LYS A 101 4.97 24.99 -39.44
N GLU A 102 3.98 25.70 -38.93
CA GLU A 102 3.37 26.88 -39.53
C GLU A 102 3.06 27.90 -38.45
N ASP A 103 2.94 29.19 -38.79
CA ASP A 103 2.61 30.22 -37.81
C ASP A 103 1.25 29.95 -37.18
N CYS A 104 1.19 29.90 -35.84
CA CYS A 104 -0.03 29.62 -35.08
C CYS A 104 -0.03 30.37 -33.73
N ILE A 105 -1.15 30.27 -32.99
CA ILE A 105 -1.26 30.83 -31.65
C ILE A 105 -1.48 29.66 -30.66
N VAL A 106 -0.55 29.55 -29.72
CA VAL A 106 -0.64 28.58 -28.62
C VAL A 106 -0.96 29.31 -27.33
N ASN A 107 -1.87 28.81 -26.55
CA ASN A 107 -2.15 29.27 -25.21
C ASN A 107 -1.34 28.47 -24.19
N ALA A 108 -0.61 29.13 -23.31
CA ALA A 108 0.16 28.52 -22.24
C ALA A 108 -0.08 29.26 -20.92
N GLY A 109 0.02 28.55 -19.81
CA GLY A 109 -0.20 29.16 -18.47
C GLY A 109 -0.61 28.17 -17.38
N PHE A 110 -1.57 28.59 -16.53
CA PHE A 110 -2.00 27.83 -15.37
C PHE A 110 -3.52 27.77 -15.26
N PHE A 111 -4.04 26.57 -15.00
CA PHE A 111 -5.42 26.37 -14.55
C PHE A 111 -5.45 26.06 -13.05
N ASP A 112 -6.63 26.21 -12.44
CA ASP A 112 -6.90 25.75 -11.08
C ASP A 112 -6.88 24.22 -11.06
N GLY A 113 -5.96 23.66 -10.31
CA GLY A 113 -5.73 22.21 -10.21
C GLY A 113 -6.67 21.51 -9.23
N SER A 114 -7.61 22.20 -8.57
CA SER A 114 -8.65 21.59 -7.73
C SER A 114 -9.64 20.74 -8.53
N GLN A 115 -9.67 20.91 -9.84
CA GLN A 115 -10.45 20.15 -10.80
C GLN A 115 -9.53 19.21 -11.61
N ASP A 116 -10.03 18.04 -11.96
CA ASP A 116 -9.31 17.09 -12.82
C ASP A 116 -9.37 17.45 -14.32
N TRP A 117 -9.83 18.63 -14.63
CA TRP A 117 -9.99 19.15 -16.00
C TRP A 117 -9.60 20.62 -16.02
N PRO A 118 -8.85 21.09 -17.02
CA PRO A 118 -8.66 22.52 -17.24
C PRO A 118 -10.02 23.14 -17.47
N GLY A 119 -10.57 23.74 -16.43
CA GLY A 119 -11.88 24.38 -16.50
C GLY A 119 -11.95 25.46 -17.55
N SER A 120 -13.15 25.99 -17.82
CA SER A 120 -13.40 27.01 -18.85
C SER A 120 -12.65 28.33 -18.61
N TYR A 121 -12.01 28.50 -17.44
CA TYR A 121 -11.35 29.74 -17.07
C TYR A 121 -9.95 29.47 -16.53
N PRO A 122 -8.88 29.76 -17.29
CA PRO A 122 -7.51 29.70 -16.79
C PRO A 122 -7.28 30.77 -15.72
N VAL A 123 -6.51 30.45 -14.71
CA VAL A 123 -6.08 31.40 -13.68
C VAL A 123 -5.06 32.38 -14.26
N LYS A 124 -4.23 31.89 -15.16
CA LYS A 124 -3.26 32.69 -15.92
C LYS A 124 -3.06 32.08 -17.31
N THR A 125 -3.32 32.86 -18.33
CA THR A 125 -3.05 32.45 -19.73
C THR A 125 -2.23 33.52 -20.43
N LYS A 126 -1.36 33.08 -21.32
CA LYS A 126 -0.65 33.91 -22.27
C LYS A 126 -0.84 33.33 -23.67
N GLU A 127 -1.35 34.13 -24.60
CA GLU A 127 -1.33 33.82 -26.03
C GLU A 127 0.08 34.02 -26.57
N ILE A 128 0.60 33.01 -27.24
CA ILE A 128 1.94 32.97 -27.78
C ILE A 128 1.84 32.81 -29.27
N SER A 129 2.34 33.77 -30.03
CA SER A 129 2.53 33.61 -31.46
C SER A 129 3.78 32.77 -31.70
N VAL A 130 3.58 31.59 -32.24
CA VAL A 130 4.63 30.60 -32.52
C VAL A 130 4.90 30.55 -34.01
N ASN A 131 6.18 30.48 -34.38
CA ASN A 131 6.63 30.39 -35.74
C ASN A 131 7.48 29.12 -35.95
N THR A 132 8.17 29.02 -37.09
CA THR A 132 8.99 27.84 -37.46
C THR A 132 10.34 27.76 -36.77
N ASP A 133 10.73 28.75 -35.99
CA ASP A 133 12.01 28.77 -35.26
C ASP A 133 11.78 28.51 -33.76
N TRP A 134 12.71 27.80 -33.10
CA TRP A 134 12.71 27.68 -31.68
C TRP A 134 12.82 29.02 -30.98
N THR A 135 11.84 29.39 -30.18
CA THR A 135 11.80 30.62 -29.42
C THR A 135 11.57 30.39 -27.96
N LYS A 136 12.33 31.05 -27.09
CA LYS A 136 12.15 30.98 -25.65
C LYS A 136 11.01 31.91 -25.20
N HIS A 137 10.11 31.37 -24.41
CA HIS A 137 9.03 32.14 -23.76
C HIS A 137 9.08 32.00 -22.25
N THR A 138 8.57 33.03 -21.60
CA THR A 138 8.50 33.13 -20.13
C THR A 138 7.13 33.64 -19.73
N ILE A 139 6.53 32.98 -18.73
CA ILE A 139 5.27 33.36 -18.12
C ILE A 139 5.49 33.49 -16.62
N GLU A 140 5.19 34.64 -16.06
CA GLU A 140 5.19 34.86 -14.61
C GLU A 140 3.79 34.67 -14.05
N PHE A 141 3.72 33.96 -12.94
CA PHE A 141 2.49 33.67 -12.21
C PHE A 141 2.66 33.98 -10.72
N GLU A 142 1.90 34.96 -10.24
CA GLU A 142 1.79 35.24 -8.79
C GLU A 142 0.72 34.31 -8.20
N CYS A 143 1.12 33.41 -7.32
CA CYS A 143 0.24 32.41 -6.71
C CYS A 143 -0.51 33.01 -5.53
N ASN A 144 -1.84 33.08 -5.63
CA ASN A 144 -2.68 33.69 -4.60
C ASN A 144 -3.17 32.69 -3.53
N ASN A 145 -3.11 31.39 -3.80
CA ASN A 145 -3.54 30.35 -2.90
C ASN A 145 -2.55 29.17 -2.94
N THR A 146 -2.27 28.57 -1.78
CA THR A 146 -1.53 27.31 -1.75
C THR A 146 -2.46 26.19 -2.18
N GLN A 147 -2.24 25.64 -3.37
CA GLN A 147 -3.03 24.54 -3.93
C GLN A 147 -2.33 23.95 -5.16
N ASP A 148 -2.92 22.89 -5.69
CA ASP A 148 -2.53 22.33 -6.98
C ASP A 148 -2.95 23.26 -8.14
N TYR A 149 -2.08 23.41 -9.11
CA TYR A 149 -2.32 24.07 -10.39
C TYR A 149 -1.96 23.13 -11.54
N LEU A 150 -2.56 23.33 -12.71
CA LEU A 150 -2.16 22.66 -13.93
C LEU A 150 -1.36 23.64 -14.79
N ALA A 151 -0.05 23.42 -14.93
CA ALA A 151 0.74 24.06 -15.96
C ALA A 151 0.38 23.44 -17.31
N TYR A 152 0.07 24.23 -18.34
CA TYR A 152 -0.52 23.71 -19.56
C TYR A 152 -0.05 24.41 -20.83
N PHE A 153 -0.15 23.64 -21.95
CA PHE A 153 -0.13 24.13 -23.33
C PHE A 153 -1.42 23.71 -24.02
N ASN A 154 -2.01 24.60 -24.82
CA ASN A 154 -3.28 24.34 -25.51
C ASN A 154 -3.25 24.91 -26.93
N LEU A 155 -3.62 24.08 -27.87
CA LEU A 155 -3.76 24.43 -29.29
C LEU A 155 -5.05 23.80 -29.83
N TRP A 156 -5.92 24.60 -30.46
CA TRP A 156 -7.15 24.11 -31.10
C TRP A 156 -6.99 23.94 -32.63
N ASP A 157 -5.97 24.58 -33.20
CA ASP A 157 -5.67 24.48 -34.63
C ASP A 157 -4.95 23.17 -34.94
N LYS A 158 -5.10 22.67 -36.17
CA LYS A 158 -4.42 21.44 -36.63
C LYS A 158 -3.05 21.80 -37.22
N VAL A 159 -2.17 22.32 -36.41
CA VAL A 159 -0.79 22.62 -36.71
C VAL A 159 0.11 21.83 -35.75
N ASP A 160 1.19 21.27 -36.30
CA ASP A 160 2.14 20.57 -35.44
C ASP A 160 3.00 21.58 -34.67
N VAL A 161 2.95 21.49 -33.36
CA VAL A 161 3.67 22.33 -32.40
C VAL A 161 4.64 21.46 -31.58
N TYR A 162 5.81 22.00 -31.29
CA TYR A 162 6.85 21.35 -30.51
C TYR A 162 7.23 22.22 -29.33
N VAL A 163 7.35 21.60 -28.12
CA VAL A 163 7.77 22.28 -26.88
C VAL A 163 8.89 21.49 -26.25
N ASP A 164 9.86 22.19 -25.67
CA ASP A 164 11.02 21.57 -25.05
C ASP A 164 11.58 22.45 -23.93
N ASP A 165 12.44 21.85 -23.07
CA ASP A 165 13.14 22.52 -21.97
C ASP A 165 12.21 23.36 -21.08
N VAL A 166 11.16 22.73 -20.53
CA VAL A 166 10.17 23.40 -19.67
C VAL A 166 10.68 23.52 -18.26
N VAL A 167 10.82 24.75 -17.76
CA VAL A 167 11.28 25.02 -16.40
C VAL A 167 10.22 25.82 -15.64
N LEU A 168 9.71 25.25 -14.56
CA LEU A 168 8.87 25.96 -13.58
C LEU A 168 9.63 26.06 -12.27
N LYS A 169 9.98 27.25 -11.89
CA LYS A 169 10.72 27.53 -10.66
C LYS A 169 10.19 28.79 -9.97
N GLU A 170 10.50 28.91 -8.70
CA GLU A 170 10.29 30.15 -7.97
C GLU A 170 11.12 31.27 -8.63
N ALA A 171 10.53 32.43 -8.85
CA ALA A 171 11.24 33.57 -9.47
C ALA A 171 12.43 34.01 -8.61
N ASP A 172 13.52 34.41 -9.24
CA ASP A 172 14.74 34.82 -8.53
C ASP A 172 14.56 36.10 -7.68
N GLY A 173 13.58 36.92 -8.03
CA GLY A 173 13.20 38.09 -7.23
C GLY A 173 11.72 38.44 -7.41
N TYR A 174 10.98 38.65 -6.32
CA TYR A 174 9.59 39.10 -6.34
C TYR A 174 9.22 39.79 -5.03
N ILE A 175 8.11 40.55 -5.08
CA ILE A 175 7.51 41.16 -3.90
C ILE A 175 6.31 40.32 -3.51
N SER A 176 6.40 39.60 -2.41
CA SER A 176 5.36 38.69 -1.97
C SER A 176 4.18 39.43 -1.36
N ARG A 177 4.45 40.56 -0.68
CA ARG A 177 3.43 41.33 0.03
C ARG A 177 3.78 42.80 0.06
N LEU A 178 2.76 43.68 0.00
CA LEU A 178 2.80 45.10 0.36
C LEU A 178 1.52 45.44 1.09
N MET A 179 1.64 45.98 2.28
CA MET A 179 0.52 46.46 3.08
C MET A 179 0.75 47.92 3.48
N THR A 180 -0.33 48.64 3.70
CA THR A 180 -0.29 50.06 4.09
C THR A 180 -1.33 50.34 5.16
N GLY A 181 -1.09 51.34 6.03
CA GLY A 181 -2.01 51.81 7.07
C GLY A 181 -1.80 53.27 7.35
N VAL A 182 -2.78 53.93 7.99
CA VAL A 182 -2.64 55.28 8.55
C VAL A 182 -2.53 55.15 10.05
N ASP A 183 -1.44 55.63 10.66
CA ASP A 183 -1.34 55.65 12.11
C ASP A 183 -2.07 56.85 12.73
N GLY A 184 -2.34 56.79 14.04
CA GLY A 184 -3.08 57.79 14.77
C GLY A 184 -2.48 59.19 14.76
N ASP A 185 -1.22 59.35 14.36
CA ASP A 185 -0.48 60.63 14.31
C ASP A 185 -0.42 61.20 12.89
N GLY A 186 -1.12 60.60 11.93
CA GLY A 186 -1.24 61.07 10.55
C GLY A 186 -0.08 60.69 9.64
N ALA A 187 0.62 59.65 9.97
CA ALA A 187 1.62 59.07 9.11
C ALA A 187 1.07 57.91 8.28
N ILE A 188 1.53 57.74 7.06
CA ILE A 188 1.23 56.56 6.26
C ILE A 188 2.34 55.52 6.44
N SER A 189 1.96 54.41 7.03
CA SER A 189 2.85 53.28 7.29
C SER A 189 2.79 52.25 6.17
N TYR A 190 3.85 51.44 6.04
CA TYR A 190 3.92 50.31 5.13
C TYR A 190 4.69 49.13 5.72
N SER A 191 4.32 47.95 5.28
CA SER A 191 5.07 46.71 5.49
C SER A 191 5.11 45.93 4.16
N ALA A 192 6.28 45.45 3.79
CA ALA A 192 6.45 44.73 2.55
C ALA A 192 7.40 43.53 2.73
N ASP A 193 7.09 42.42 2.09
CA ASP A 193 7.97 41.25 2.04
C ASP A 193 8.41 41.05 0.59
N TYR A 194 9.67 40.72 0.40
CA TYR A 194 10.24 40.40 -0.91
C TYR A 194 11.33 39.35 -0.80
N LYS A 195 11.60 38.70 -1.93
CA LYS A 195 12.68 37.72 -2.07
C LYS A 195 13.58 38.13 -3.22
N GLY A 196 14.88 37.90 -3.08
CA GLY A 196 15.87 38.15 -4.13
C GLY A 196 15.95 39.60 -4.56
N GLY A 197 16.45 39.81 -5.80
CA GLY A 197 16.64 41.13 -6.36
C GLY A 197 17.89 41.88 -5.87
N LYS A 198 18.28 42.94 -6.58
CA LYS A 198 19.47 43.73 -6.27
C LYS A 198 19.18 44.95 -5.37
N LEU A 199 18.04 45.54 -5.57
CA LEU A 199 17.63 46.76 -4.85
C LEU A 199 16.13 46.76 -4.60
N PHE A 200 15.73 47.09 -3.36
CA PHE A 200 14.36 47.23 -2.95
C PHE A 200 14.06 48.63 -2.46
N GLY A 201 12.87 49.15 -2.68
CA GLY A 201 12.44 50.43 -2.13
C GLY A 201 10.93 50.63 -2.18
N VAL A 202 10.44 51.52 -1.31
CA VAL A 202 9.01 51.84 -1.21
C VAL A 202 8.82 53.38 -1.40
N ALA A 203 7.87 53.73 -2.25
CA ALA A 203 7.53 55.14 -2.55
C ALA A 203 6.09 55.44 -2.21
N LEU A 204 5.85 56.63 -1.72
CA LEU A 204 4.52 57.23 -1.49
C LEU A 204 4.25 58.30 -2.55
N TYR A 205 3.05 58.25 -3.16
CA TYR A 205 2.56 59.21 -4.13
C TYR A 205 1.24 59.79 -3.66
N ASP A 206 0.98 61.09 -3.98
CA ASP A 206 -0.32 61.69 -3.84
C ASP A 206 -1.30 61.29 -4.96
N GLU A 207 -2.55 61.78 -4.89
CA GLU A 207 -3.60 61.53 -5.84
C GLU A 207 -3.26 61.97 -7.29
N ASN A 208 -2.29 62.91 -7.43
CA ASN A 208 -1.83 63.43 -8.72
C ASN A 208 -0.57 62.67 -9.21
N ASN A 209 -0.25 61.46 -8.63
CA ASN A 209 0.96 60.74 -8.93
C ASN A 209 2.28 61.47 -8.66
N LYS A 210 2.29 62.47 -7.83
CA LYS A 210 3.48 63.16 -7.37
C LYS A 210 4.18 62.38 -6.26
N LEU A 211 5.45 62.13 -6.37
CA LEU A 211 6.25 61.48 -5.35
C LEU A 211 6.32 62.33 -4.07
N ILE A 212 5.84 61.84 -2.97
CA ILE A 212 5.86 62.48 -1.65
C ILE A 212 7.05 62.03 -0.82
N GLY A 213 7.34 60.69 -0.87
CA GLY A 213 8.46 60.13 -0.10
C GLY A 213 9.00 58.87 -0.74
N PHE A 214 10.23 58.51 -0.37
CA PHE A 214 10.87 57.27 -0.81
C PHE A 214 11.73 56.71 0.33
N LYS A 215 11.58 55.38 0.57
CA LYS A 215 12.40 54.62 1.49
C LYS A 215 13.19 53.57 0.71
N ASN A 216 14.48 53.54 0.96
CA ASN A 216 15.39 52.62 0.27
C ASN A 216 15.80 51.50 1.21
N ASN A 217 15.75 50.25 0.69
CA ASN A 217 16.17 49.05 1.41
C ASN A 217 15.55 48.87 2.80
N SER A 218 14.27 49.21 2.92
CA SER A 218 13.49 49.06 4.13
C SER A 218 12.19 48.34 3.84
N THR A 219 11.97 47.24 4.52
CA THR A 219 10.77 46.37 4.39
C THR A 219 9.59 46.93 5.18
N SER A 220 9.81 47.81 6.12
CA SER A 220 8.76 48.46 6.89
C SER A 220 9.13 49.89 7.26
N GLY A 221 8.17 50.74 7.56
CA GLY A 221 8.42 52.10 7.94
C GLY A 221 7.21 53.00 7.79
N THR A 222 7.45 54.30 8.06
CA THR A 222 6.43 55.36 7.95
C THR A 222 6.87 56.49 7.03
N PHE A 223 5.91 57.12 6.37
CA PHE A 223 6.02 58.42 5.73
C PHE A 223 5.35 59.43 6.64
N GLU A 224 6.18 60.12 7.44
CA GLU A 224 5.75 61.14 8.41
C GLU A 224 5.41 62.43 7.73
N ASN A 225 4.59 63.28 8.37
CA ASN A 225 4.25 64.65 7.92
C ASN A 225 3.59 64.66 6.52
N VAL A 226 2.75 63.69 6.24
CA VAL A 226 1.95 63.66 5.01
C VAL A 226 0.99 64.83 5.05
N SER A 227 1.19 65.83 4.21
CA SER A 227 0.41 67.05 4.21
C SER A 227 -0.85 66.93 3.35
N GLY A 228 -2.00 66.83 4.03
CA GLY A 228 -3.32 66.84 3.42
C GLY A 228 -4.07 65.51 3.48
N TYR A 229 -5.36 65.61 3.61
CA TYR A 229 -6.26 64.47 3.53
C TYR A 229 -6.51 64.10 2.07
N GLY A 230 -6.72 62.87 1.76
CA GLY A 230 -7.04 62.36 0.42
C GLY A 230 -6.47 61.00 0.11
N LYS A 231 -6.47 60.64 -1.17
CA LYS A 231 -5.96 59.33 -1.66
C LYS A 231 -4.46 59.37 -1.90
N TYR A 232 -3.81 58.37 -1.39
CA TYR A 232 -2.38 58.13 -1.57
C TYR A 232 -2.15 56.76 -2.16
N THR A 233 -1.01 56.60 -2.87
CA THR A 233 -0.58 55.35 -3.45
C THR A 233 0.79 55.01 -2.93
N VAL A 234 0.88 53.84 -2.24
CA VAL A 234 2.17 53.24 -1.83
C VAL A 234 2.59 52.24 -2.89
N LYS A 235 3.82 52.34 -3.39
CA LYS A 235 4.41 51.42 -4.35
C LYS A 235 5.74 50.88 -3.85
N SER A 236 5.82 49.56 -3.74
CA SER A 236 7.10 48.89 -3.56
C SER A 236 7.73 48.56 -4.91
N TYR A 237 9.04 48.63 -4.96
CA TYR A 237 9.84 48.40 -6.15
C TYR A 237 10.98 47.43 -5.81
N LEU A 238 11.18 46.40 -6.66
CA LEU A 238 12.29 45.50 -6.60
C LEU A 238 13.00 45.51 -7.97
N LEU A 239 14.27 45.81 -7.98
CA LEU A 239 15.10 45.77 -9.19
C LEU A 239 15.85 44.41 -9.21
N GLU A 240 15.59 43.64 -10.26
CA GLU A 240 16.24 42.39 -10.55
C GLU A 240 16.84 42.51 -11.94
N ASP A 241 18.15 42.49 -12.06
CA ASP A 241 18.90 42.80 -13.29
C ASP A 241 18.37 44.09 -13.94
N ASP A 242 17.83 44.02 -15.16
CA ASP A 242 17.21 45.17 -15.84
C ASP A 242 15.67 45.22 -15.68
N ASN A 243 15.09 44.32 -14.86
CA ASN A 243 13.67 44.18 -14.67
C ASN A 243 13.22 44.89 -13.36
N LEU A 244 12.31 45.84 -13.45
CA LEU A 244 11.76 46.55 -12.31
C LEU A 244 10.37 46.03 -12.00
N ARG A 245 10.26 45.25 -10.93
CA ARG A 245 8.99 44.75 -10.39
C ARG A 245 8.39 45.75 -9.45
N SER A 246 7.07 45.80 -9.34
CA SER A 246 6.39 46.67 -8.38
C SER A 246 5.03 46.10 -7.91
N LYS A 247 4.73 46.28 -6.62
CA LYS A 247 3.39 46.12 -6.04
C LYS A 247 2.83 47.46 -5.64
N THR A 248 1.51 47.62 -5.71
CA THR A 248 0.84 48.92 -5.45
C THR A 248 -0.33 48.67 -4.50
N GLN A 249 -0.45 49.56 -3.48
CA GLN A 249 -1.60 49.67 -2.59
C GLN A 249 -2.08 51.12 -2.57
N GLU A 250 -3.40 51.27 -2.61
CA GLU A 250 -4.05 52.56 -2.42
C GLU A 250 -4.56 52.71 -0.98
N ILE A 251 -4.43 53.87 -0.40
CA ILE A 251 -4.90 54.19 0.95
C ILE A 251 -5.54 55.55 0.96
N GLU A 252 -6.63 55.75 1.70
CA GLU A 252 -7.28 57.00 1.90
C GLU A 252 -7.02 57.56 3.30
N TYR A 253 -6.40 58.74 3.37
CA TYR A 253 -6.17 59.45 4.62
C TYR A 253 -7.31 60.43 4.87
N ASN A 254 -8.15 60.14 5.86
CA ASN A 254 -9.36 60.90 6.18
C ASN A 254 -9.14 61.87 7.33
N GLU A 255 -9.81 63.00 7.26
CA GLU A 255 -9.81 64.02 8.33
C GLU A 255 -10.46 63.47 9.62
N ASP A 256 -11.49 62.64 9.46
CA ASP A 256 -12.10 61.91 10.56
C ASP A 256 -11.26 60.62 10.82
N SER A 257 -10.45 60.68 11.86
CA SER A 257 -9.55 59.56 12.21
C SER A 257 -10.27 58.25 12.46
N SER A 258 -11.60 58.29 12.76
CA SER A 258 -12.41 57.05 12.93
C SER A 258 -12.72 56.33 11.60
N LYS A 259 -12.47 57.00 10.46
CA LYS A 259 -12.63 56.44 9.10
C LYS A 259 -11.29 56.00 8.46
N ASN A 260 -10.19 56.26 9.14
CA ASN A 260 -8.92 55.73 8.68
C ASN A 260 -8.89 54.22 8.98
N GLU A 261 -9.06 53.44 7.92
CA GLU A 261 -8.96 52.00 8.04
C GLU A 261 -7.53 51.61 8.40
N ASP A 262 -7.43 51.11 9.60
CA ASP A 262 -6.48 50.47 10.14
C ASP A 262 -6.00 49.72 10.47
N THR A 263 -5.55 48.98 10.84
CA THR A 263 -5.02 48.71 12.11
C THR A 263 -4.17 47.48 12.17
N SER A 264 -3.96 46.75 11.06
CA SER A 264 -2.98 45.69 10.96
C SER A 264 -1.54 46.21 10.85
N ILE A 265 -1.36 47.48 10.49
CA ILE A 265 -0.06 48.12 10.36
C ILE A 265 -0.03 49.35 11.28
N GLY A 266 0.61 49.22 12.40
CA GLY A 266 0.79 50.33 13.36
C GLY A 266 2.20 50.28 13.96
N LYS A 267 2.48 51.19 14.88
CA LYS A 267 3.67 51.04 15.72
C LYS A 267 3.53 49.81 16.63
N ALA A 268 4.60 49.08 16.85
CA ALA A 268 4.63 47.95 17.77
C ALA A 268 4.17 48.38 19.16
N LYS A 269 3.18 47.71 19.72
CA LYS A 269 2.57 48.01 21.04
C LYS A 269 2.90 46.99 22.08
N SER A 270 3.18 45.76 21.67
CA SER A 270 3.64 44.68 22.52
C SER A 270 4.60 43.75 21.79
N LEU A 271 5.51 43.16 22.55
CA LEU A 271 6.44 42.12 22.11
C LEU A 271 6.38 41.03 23.15
N THR A 272 6.09 39.78 22.71
CA THR A 272 5.99 38.63 23.60
C THR A 272 6.69 37.45 23.02
N LEU A 273 7.32 36.63 23.85
CA LEU A 273 7.95 35.35 23.44
C LEU A 273 6.94 34.22 23.50
N SER A 274 7.11 33.25 22.64
CA SER A 274 6.33 31.98 22.63
C SER A 274 6.50 31.21 23.95
N ASP A 275 7.70 31.25 24.54
CA ASP A 275 8.06 30.54 25.76
C ASP A 275 8.89 31.46 26.68
N HIS A 276 8.60 31.46 28.00
CA HIS A 276 9.35 32.21 29.00
C HIS A 276 10.29 31.33 29.85
N ASN A 277 10.17 30.00 29.72
CA ASN A 277 11.06 29.05 30.36
C ASN A 277 11.30 27.87 29.42
N VAL A 278 12.54 27.64 29.04
CA VAL A 278 12.93 26.59 28.10
C VAL A 278 14.05 25.76 28.73
N THR A 279 13.95 24.46 28.62
CA THR A 279 15.02 23.53 28.94
C THR A 279 15.50 22.84 27.69
N ILE A 280 16.77 22.84 27.39
CA ILE A 280 17.44 22.19 26.26
C ILE A 280 18.68 21.45 26.75
N ASN A 281 19.09 20.39 26.05
CA ASN A 281 20.31 19.66 26.39
C ASN A 281 21.42 20.00 25.41
N VAL A 282 22.66 19.91 25.90
CA VAL A 282 23.84 20.06 25.05
C VAL A 282 23.79 18.93 23.96
N GLY A 283 23.83 19.33 22.69
CA GLY A 283 23.78 18.41 21.54
C GLY A 283 22.38 18.05 21.06
N ASP A 284 21.32 18.63 21.63
CA ASP A 284 19.98 18.56 21.02
C ASP A 284 19.89 19.41 19.75
N GLU A 285 18.87 19.15 18.91
CA GLU A 285 18.56 20.03 17.79
C GLU A 285 18.23 21.44 18.27
N ASN A 286 18.52 22.44 17.44
CA ASN A 286 18.29 23.82 17.77
C ASN A 286 16.80 24.11 18.04
N LYS A 287 16.52 24.69 19.21
CA LYS A 287 15.15 25.13 19.57
C LYS A 287 14.91 26.52 19.02
N ILE A 288 13.75 26.76 18.38
CA ILE A 288 13.31 28.09 17.95
C ILE A 288 12.48 28.70 19.07
N LEU A 289 12.77 29.96 19.38
CA LEU A 289 11.98 30.81 20.27
C LEU A 289 11.38 31.92 19.42
N ASP A 290 10.05 31.91 19.29
CA ASP A 290 9.36 32.87 18.45
C ASP A 290 9.05 34.16 19.24
N ALA A 291 9.24 35.30 18.59
CA ALA A 291 8.86 36.60 19.12
C ALA A 291 7.60 37.11 18.37
N VAL A 292 6.55 37.36 19.09
CA VAL A 292 5.28 37.88 18.55
C VAL A 292 5.14 39.36 18.84
N ILE A 293 5.09 40.15 17.81
CA ILE A 293 4.83 41.62 17.90
C ILE A 293 3.36 41.87 17.54
N MET A 294 2.74 42.74 18.27
CA MET A 294 1.39 43.18 17.97
C MET A 294 1.32 44.72 17.82
N PRO A 295 0.59 45.23 16.79
CA PRO A 295 -0.13 44.46 15.78
C PRO A 295 0.83 43.64 14.89
N GLU A 296 0.34 42.54 14.34
CA GLU A 296 1.11 41.53 13.57
C GLU A 296 1.95 42.14 12.43
N PHE A 297 1.54 43.27 11.89
CA PHE A 297 2.21 43.98 10.79
C PHE A 297 2.69 45.35 11.22
N ALA A 298 3.25 45.44 12.43
CA ALA A 298 3.90 46.68 12.90
C ALA A 298 5.01 47.07 11.93
N TYR A 299 5.09 48.36 11.60
CA TYR A 299 6.14 48.89 10.71
C TYR A 299 7.54 48.90 11.34
N ASP A 300 7.63 48.84 12.68
CA ASP A 300 8.84 48.70 13.50
C ASP A 300 8.96 47.30 14.10
N ASN A 301 8.73 46.28 13.31
CA ASN A 301 8.68 44.88 13.74
C ASN A 301 10.02 44.16 13.86
N LYS A 302 11.12 44.87 13.65
CA LYS A 302 12.45 44.31 13.82
C LYS A 302 12.81 44.11 15.29
N VAL A 303 13.25 42.91 15.59
CA VAL A 303 13.68 42.52 16.94
C VAL A 303 15.16 42.24 17.00
N LEU A 304 15.73 42.48 18.19
CA LEU A 304 17.12 42.19 18.52
C LEU A 304 17.16 41.11 19.61
N TRP A 305 17.93 40.11 19.42
CA TRP A 305 18.10 38.98 20.32
C TRP A 305 19.42 39.08 21.07
N LYS A 306 19.41 38.71 22.35
CA LYS A 306 20.61 38.71 23.16
C LYS A 306 20.58 37.59 24.20
N SER A 307 21.66 36.88 24.34
CA SER A 307 21.89 35.96 25.47
C SER A 307 22.62 36.68 26.60
N SER A 308 22.23 36.38 27.85
CA SER A 308 22.98 36.87 29.02
C SER A 308 24.32 36.16 29.17
N ASP A 309 24.46 34.93 28.61
CA ASP A 309 25.70 34.17 28.65
C ASP A 309 25.78 33.21 27.42
N GLU A 310 26.54 33.63 26.42
CA GLU A 310 26.74 32.84 25.20
C GLU A 310 27.61 31.60 25.38
N SER A 311 28.28 31.46 26.52
CA SER A 311 29.00 30.22 26.84
C SER A 311 28.08 29.13 27.33
N ILE A 312 26.81 29.44 27.66
CA ILE A 312 25.75 28.52 28.05
C ILE A 312 24.79 28.26 26.92
N VAL A 313 24.23 29.34 26.35
CA VAL A 313 23.31 29.26 25.21
C VAL A 313 23.51 30.45 24.26
N LYS A 314 23.62 30.17 22.98
CA LYS A 314 23.62 31.19 21.90
C LYS A 314 22.24 31.36 21.32
N VAL A 315 21.92 32.60 20.89
CA VAL A 315 20.73 32.90 20.15
C VAL A 315 21.07 33.57 18.83
N SER A 316 20.47 33.15 17.74
CA SER A 316 20.63 33.76 16.41
C SER A 316 19.68 34.97 16.23
N GLU A 317 19.89 35.75 15.17
CA GLU A 317 19.00 36.85 14.76
C GLU A 317 17.55 36.38 14.49
N ASN A 318 17.33 35.09 14.29
CA ASN A 318 16.03 34.48 14.03
C ASN A 318 15.49 33.72 15.26
N GLY A 319 16.00 33.98 16.48
CA GLY A 319 15.52 33.34 17.70
C GLY A 319 15.91 31.87 17.87
N ILE A 320 16.85 31.33 17.07
CA ILE A 320 17.32 29.96 17.18
C ILE A 320 18.29 29.83 18.34
N LEU A 321 17.93 29.00 19.33
CA LEU A 321 18.77 28.70 20.52
C LEU A 321 19.69 27.52 20.23
N THR A 322 20.97 27.69 20.52
CA THR A 322 21.97 26.62 20.47
C THR A 322 22.57 26.39 21.86
N ALA A 323 22.35 25.21 22.44
CA ALA A 323 22.94 24.82 23.72
C ALA A 323 24.45 24.64 23.59
N VAL A 324 25.23 25.29 24.45
CA VAL A 324 26.70 25.25 24.42
C VAL A 324 27.25 24.47 25.61
N SER A 325 26.83 24.79 26.84
CA SER A 325 27.24 24.11 28.05
C SER A 325 26.17 24.16 29.13
N ASN A 326 26.25 23.23 30.09
CA ASN A 326 25.35 23.14 31.24
C ASN A 326 25.32 24.45 32.04
N GLY A 327 24.14 24.96 32.35
CA GLY A 327 23.93 26.19 33.10
C GLY A 327 22.61 26.87 32.85
N ASN A 328 22.46 28.10 33.34
CA ASN A 328 21.26 28.91 33.13
C ASN A 328 21.64 30.23 32.48
N ALA A 329 20.93 30.63 31.47
CA ALA A 329 21.02 31.93 30.83
C ALA A 329 19.64 32.51 30.55
N THR A 330 19.59 33.82 30.38
CA THR A 330 18.35 34.51 29.97
C THR A 330 18.52 35.00 28.52
N ILE A 331 17.57 34.65 27.69
CA ILE A 331 17.47 35.21 26.36
C ILE A 331 16.50 36.42 26.44
N THR A 332 16.98 37.56 26.01
CA THR A 332 16.18 38.75 25.91
C THR A 332 15.92 39.10 24.44
N VAL A 333 14.67 39.34 24.10
CA VAL A 333 14.28 39.96 22.84
C VAL A 333 13.87 41.39 23.08
N SER A 334 14.26 42.30 22.18
CA SER A 334 13.86 43.70 22.26
C SER A 334 13.49 44.28 20.90
N SER A 335 12.59 45.25 20.89
CA SER A 335 12.41 46.10 19.69
C SER A 335 13.69 46.88 19.38
N GLU A 336 13.86 47.36 18.15
CA GLU A 336 15.06 48.08 17.69
C GLU A 336 15.31 49.37 18.50
N ASP A 337 14.24 50.04 18.97
CA ASP A 337 14.34 51.20 19.86
C ASP A 337 14.53 50.84 21.35
N GLY A 338 14.48 49.52 21.69
CA GLY A 338 14.66 49.01 23.03
C GLY A 338 13.52 49.28 24.00
N ILE A 339 12.38 49.80 23.53
CA ILE A 339 11.22 50.16 24.38
C ILE A 339 10.42 48.90 24.78
N LEU A 340 10.23 47.96 23.84
CA LEU A 340 9.52 46.72 24.09
C LEU A 340 10.57 45.62 24.30
N THR A 341 10.41 44.85 25.37
CA THR A 341 11.32 43.74 25.69
C THR A 341 10.55 42.59 26.31
N ASP A 342 10.99 41.38 26.05
CA ASP A 342 10.55 40.19 26.78
C ASP A 342 11.72 39.23 27.01
N GLU A 343 11.57 38.31 27.97
CA GLU A 343 12.67 37.44 28.43
C GLU A 343 12.25 35.99 28.55
N CYS A 344 13.12 35.10 28.13
CA CYS A 344 13.01 33.66 28.34
C CYS A 344 14.19 33.14 29.18
N LYS A 345 13.89 32.43 30.26
CA LYS A 345 14.91 31.71 31.05
C LYS A 345 15.21 30.38 30.39
N VAL A 346 16.45 30.20 29.99
CA VAL A 346 16.89 28.96 29.36
C VAL A 346 17.79 28.20 30.35
N THR A 347 17.41 26.96 30.62
CA THR A 347 18.22 26.01 31.37
C THR A 347 18.84 25.05 30.38
N VAL A 348 20.15 25.01 30.32
CA VAL A 348 20.90 24.01 29.55
C VAL A 348 21.35 22.92 30.49
N THR A 349 21.05 21.66 30.17
CA THR A 349 21.51 20.51 30.93
C THR A 349 22.34 19.59 30.02
N ASP A 350 23.23 18.82 30.65
CA ASP A 350 23.91 17.75 29.92
C ASP A 350 22.85 16.75 29.50
N LYS A 351 22.93 16.25 28.25
CA LYS A 351 22.06 15.19 27.79
C LYS A 351 22.24 14.00 28.73
N LYS A 352 21.28 13.80 29.64
CA LYS A 352 21.28 12.62 30.49
C LYS A 352 21.31 11.44 29.55
N SER A 353 22.32 10.59 29.59
CA SER A 353 22.31 9.36 28.83
C SER A 353 21.09 8.58 29.30
N GLU A 354 20.02 8.64 28.54
CA GLU A 354 18.82 7.87 28.84
C GLU A 354 19.22 6.40 28.88
N ARG A 355 18.95 5.74 30.00
CA ARG A 355 19.18 4.32 30.10
C ARG A 355 18.24 3.63 29.13
N LEU A 356 18.78 2.80 28.23
CA LEU A 356 18.00 2.01 27.31
C LEU A 356 16.89 1.25 28.05
N SER A 357 15.65 1.45 27.64
CA SER A 357 14.46 0.81 28.19
C SER A 357 13.49 0.46 27.06
N LEU A 358 12.64 -0.51 27.30
CA LEU A 358 11.59 -0.94 26.39
C LEU A 358 10.23 -0.44 26.87
N ASN A 359 9.29 -0.25 25.91
CA ASN A 359 7.90 0.09 26.20
C ASN A 359 7.17 -1.00 27.02
N LYS A 360 7.65 -2.26 26.96
CA LYS A 360 7.18 -3.38 27.81
C LYS A 360 8.36 -4.21 28.30
N THR A 361 8.25 -4.71 29.52
CA THR A 361 9.21 -5.64 30.13
C THR A 361 8.72 -7.09 30.09
N SER A 362 7.46 -7.31 29.75
CA SER A 362 6.88 -8.61 29.49
C SER A 362 5.70 -8.49 28.52
N ILE A 363 5.55 -9.47 27.64
CA ILE A 363 4.44 -9.62 26.71
C ILE A 363 3.93 -11.05 26.70
N GLU A 364 2.64 -11.22 26.47
CA GLU A 364 2.01 -12.50 26.18
C GLU A 364 1.53 -12.50 24.72
N LEU A 365 1.84 -13.57 24.02
CA LEU A 365 1.36 -13.85 22.68
C LEU A 365 0.53 -15.13 22.75
N THR A 366 -0.68 -15.11 22.21
CA THR A 366 -1.67 -16.17 22.37
C THR A 366 -1.82 -17.04 21.12
N GLU A 367 -1.21 -16.62 20.02
CA GLU A 367 -1.26 -17.37 18.77
C GLU A 367 0.10 -17.35 18.07
N ILE A 368 0.38 -18.42 17.32
CA ILE A 368 1.52 -18.46 16.40
C ILE A 368 1.35 -17.35 15.35
N ASP A 369 2.45 -16.77 14.93
CA ASP A 369 2.54 -15.67 13.97
C ASP A 369 1.90 -14.34 14.41
N SER A 370 1.31 -14.27 15.60
CA SER A 370 0.95 -12.99 16.19
C SER A 370 2.18 -12.12 16.44
N VAL A 371 2.00 -10.81 16.31
CA VAL A 371 3.10 -9.83 16.40
C VAL A 371 2.88 -8.81 17.51
N TYR A 372 3.96 -8.44 18.18
CA TYR A 372 4.00 -7.34 19.13
C TYR A 372 5.15 -6.38 18.81
N PRO A 373 4.88 -5.09 18.55
CA PRO A 373 5.93 -4.11 18.34
C PRO A 373 6.52 -3.63 19.66
N LEU A 374 7.71 -4.11 20.00
CA LEU A 374 8.53 -3.55 21.06
C LEU A 374 9.25 -2.30 20.56
N SER A 375 9.20 -1.23 21.33
CA SER A 375 9.97 0.00 21.06
C SER A 375 10.92 0.33 22.19
N ALA A 376 12.08 0.82 21.80
CA ALA A 376 13.07 1.35 22.74
C ALA A 376 12.88 2.87 22.87
N ASN A 377 13.23 3.42 24.04
CA ASN A 377 13.18 4.86 24.32
C ASN A 377 14.30 5.66 23.64
N ILE A 378 15.24 4.99 22.99
CA ILE A 378 16.34 5.62 22.25
C ILE A 378 16.05 5.39 20.76
N GLU A 379 15.81 6.45 20.01
CA GLU A 379 15.77 6.41 18.53
C GLU A 379 17.21 6.32 18.04
N ASN A 380 17.65 5.12 17.75
CA ASN A 380 18.97 4.90 17.15
C ASN A 380 18.87 3.78 16.11
N SER A 381 19.32 4.07 14.90
CA SER A 381 19.45 3.11 13.80
C SER A 381 20.37 1.92 14.09
N ASP A 382 21.11 1.97 15.22
CA ASP A 382 22.14 1.00 15.58
C ASP A 382 21.76 0.08 16.76
N LEU A 383 20.46 -0.09 17.04
CA LEU A 383 20.00 -1.04 18.04
C LEU A 383 20.10 -2.48 17.51
N VAL A 384 20.64 -3.36 18.34
CA VAL A 384 20.74 -4.79 18.03
C VAL A 384 19.71 -5.56 18.85
N TRP A 385 18.79 -6.21 18.16
CA TRP A 385 17.74 -7.03 18.73
C TRP A 385 18.12 -8.51 18.69
N LYS A 386 17.79 -9.27 19.71
CA LYS A 386 18.07 -10.71 19.79
C LYS A 386 17.02 -11.43 20.61
N SER A 387 16.60 -12.59 20.13
CA SER A 387 15.85 -13.57 20.92
C SER A 387 16.80 -14.60 21.55
N ASP A 388 16.51 -15.02 22.78
CA ASP A 388 17.22 -16.14 23.41
C ASP A 388 16.80 -17.50 22.83
N ASN A 389 15.58 -17.58 22.21
CA ASN A 389 15.10 -18.76 21.51
C ASN A 389 14.14 -18.36 20.38
N GLU A 390 14.63 -18.34 19.15
CA GLU A 390 13.87 -17.97 17.96
C GLU A 390 12.77 -18.98 17.59
N ASN A 391 12.85 -20.22 18.04
CA ASN A 391 11.77 -21.21 17.86
C ASN A 391 10.53 -20.93 18.73
N ILE A 392 10.65 -20.07 19.75
CA ILE A 392 9.54 -19.63 20.59
C ILE A 392 9.04 -18.26 20.12
N ALA A 393 9.94 -17.29 19.98
CA ALA A 393 9.63 -16.01 19.39
C ALA A 393 10.88 -15.43 18.70
N SER A 394 10.72 -14.99 17.47
CA SER A 394 11.74 -14.22 16.74
C SER A 394 11.57 -12.72 16.97
N VAL A 395 12.62 -11.95 16.65
CA VAL A 395 12.55 -10.49 16.69
C VAL A 395 13.30 -9.88 15.51
N THR A 396 12.64 -8.99 14.77
CA THR A 396 13.21 -8.22 13.67
C THR A 396 12.87 -6.75 13.88
N ASP A 397 13.89 -5.90 14.05
CA ASP A 397 13.76 -4.45 14.26
C ASP A 397 12.70 -4.06 15.33
N GLY A 398 12.66 -4.84 16.43
CA GLY A 398 11.73 -4.66 17.53
C GLY A 398 10.37 -5.38 17.36
N ILE A 399 10.07 -5.93 16.18
CA ILE A 399 8.86 -6.74 15.98
C ILE A 399 9.09 -8.13 16.53
N VAL A 400 8.40 -8.47 17.59
CA VAL A 400 8.40 -9.81 18.18
C VAL A 400 7.29 -10.63 17.53
N THR A 401 7.65 -11.76 16.92
CA THR A 401 6.71 -12.69 16.27
C THR A 401 6.71 -14.02 17.01
N ALA A 402 5.54 -14.51 17.43
CA ALA A 402 5.39 -15.84 18.03
C ALA A 402 5.70 -16.94 17.01
N LYS A 403 6.52 -17.93 17.40
CA LYS A 403 6.89 -19.08 16.55
C LYS A 403 6.54 -20.44 17.16
N GLY A 404 6.43 -20.50 18.46
CA GLY A 404 6.11 -21.76 19.16
C GLY A 404 5.79 -21.54 20.62
N LYS A 405 5.00 -22.43 21.22
CA LYS A 405 4.59 -22.40 22.62
C LYS A 405 5.81 -22.46 23.57
N GLY A 406 5.87 -21.54 24.54
CA GLY A 406 6.94 -21.51 25.52
C GLY A 406 7.29 -20.11 26.01
N LYS A 407 8.47 -20.02 26.64
CA LYS A 407 8.97 -18.74 27.16
C LYS A 407 10.36 -18.45 26.63
N THR A 408 10.58 -17.20 26.24
CA THR A 408 11.89 -16.70 25.79
C THR A 408 12.09 -15.28 26.31
N THR A 409 13.25 -14.69 26.01
CA THR A 409 13.55 -13.31 26.34
C THR A 409 14.04 -12.59 25.09
N ILE A 410 13.46 -11.45 24.80
CA ILE A 410 13.98 -10.53 23.79
C ILE A 410 14.91 -9.53 24.48
N THR A 411 16.09 -9.38 23.94
CA THR A 411 17.10 -8.43 24.41
C THR A 411 17.37 -7.40 23.30
N VAL A 412 17.33 -6.12 23.64
CA VAL A 412 17.83 -5.03 22.81
C VAL A 412 19.11 -4.47 23.43
N SER A 413 20.07 -4.14 22.60
CA SER A 413 21.33 -3.52 23.04
C SER A 413 21.75 -2.39 22.08
N THR A 414 22.48 -1.41 22.62
CA THR A 414 23.21 -0.46 21.77
C THR A 414 24.32 -1.20 21.00
N SER A 415 24.69 -0.69 19.81
CA SER A 415 25.72 -1.30 18.95
C SER A 415 27.07 -1.47 19.64
N ASP A 416 27.40 -0.59 20.62
CA ASP A 416 28.59 -0.71 21.44
C ASP A 416 28.44 -1.69 22.62
N GLY A 417 27.26 -2.28 22.79
CA GLY A 417 26.94 -3.28 23.84
C GLY A 417 26.90 -2.75 25.27
N LYS A 418 27.04 -1.42 25.47
CA LYS A 418 27.14 -0.86 26.83
C LYS A 418 25.80 -0.77 27.54
N GLN A 419 24.70 -0.66 26.80
CA GLN A 419 23.37 -0.63 27.39
C GLN A 419 22.54 -1.78 26.83
N THR A 420 21.72 -2.37 27.69
CA THR A 420 20.78 -3.45 27.30
C THR A 420 19.47 -3.29 28.04
N ALA A 421 18.38 -3.66 27.35
CA ALA A 421 17.07 -3.83 27.97
C ALA A 421 16.46 -5.16 27.54
N LYS A 422 15.57 -5.71 28.35
CA LYS A 422 15.01 -7.05 28.15
C LYS A 422 13.50 -7.05 28.30
N CYS A 423 12.84 -7.87 27.49
CA CYS A 423 11.42 -8.18 27.58
C CYS A 423 11.23 -9.70 27.68
N ALA A 424 10.53 -10.15 28.68
CA ALA A 424 10.12 -11.53 28.79
C ALA A 424 8.95 -11.80 27.83
N VAL A 425 9.02 -12.87 27.05
CA VAL A 425 7.97 -13.26 26.11
C VAL A 425 7.42 -14.61 26.54
N ASN A 426 6.11 -14.69 26.72
CA ASN A 426 5.38 -15.92 26.94
C ASN A 426 4.46 -16.16 25.75
N VAL A 427 4.70 -17.23 24.99
CA VAL A 427 3.82 -17.68 23.92
C VAL A 427 2.94 -18.79 24.45
N ASN A 428 1.65 -18.54 24.55
CA ASN A 428 0.66 -19.46 25.07
C ASN A 428 -0.45 -19.65 24.05
N THR A 429 -0.20 -20.49 23.05
CA THR A 429 -1.14 -20.74 21.94
C THR A 429 -2.41 -21.40 22.42
N SER A 430 -3.54 -20.98 21.84
CA SER A 430 -4.82 -21.66 22.01
C SER A 430 -4.85 -22.97 21.22
N ASP A 431 -5.58 -23.94 21.75
CA ASP A 431 -5.67 -25.29 21.14
C ASP A 431 -6.82 -25.37 20.09
N ASN A 432 -7.41 -24.24 19.68
CA ASN A 432 -8.52 -24.17 18.72
C ASN A 432 -8.20 -23.36 17.44
N THR A 433 -6.94 -23.13 17.16
CA THR A 433 -6.47 -22.35 16.01
C THR A 433 -6.12 -23.23 14.82
N ILE A 434 -6.66 -22.86 13.65
CA ILE A 434 -6.27 -23.42 12.35
C ILE A 434 -5.35 -22.40 11.66
N THR A 435 -4.16 -22.88 11.25
CA THR A 435 -3.19 -22.07 10.50
C THR A 435 -2.95 -22.72 9.15
N ASN A 436 -3.32 -22.04 8.10
CA ASN A 436 -3.11 -22.41 6.70
C ASN A 436 -1.65 -22.20 6.27
N ASP A 437 -1.29 -22.72 5.09
CA ASP A 437 0.08 -22.70 4.55
C ASP A 437 1.11 -23.35 5.48
N THR A 438 0.66 -24.33 6.27
CA THR A 438 1.48 -25.12 7.19
C THR A 438 1.17 -26.60 7.08
N PHE A 439 2.12 -27.44 7.52
CA PHE A 439 1.84 -28.86 7.72
C PHE A 439 1.00 -29.06 8.99
N PHE A 440 -0.22 -29.52 8.83
CA PHE A 440 -1.03 -29.89 9.97
C PHE A 440 -0.40 -31.06 10.74
N LYS A 441 -0.52 -31.03 12.05
CA LYS A 441 0.06 -32.05 12.94
C LYS A 441 -1.01 -32.71 13.75
N ASP A 442 -0.81 -34.01 14.03
CA ASP A 442 -1.62 -34.76 14.95
C ASP A 442 -1.26 -34.42 16.42
N THR A 443 -2.04 -34.96 17.36
CA THR A 443 -1.82 -34.73 18.79
C THR A 443 -0.51 -35.29 19.32
N ASP A 444 0.15 -36.16 18.58
CA ASP A 444 1.49 -36.69 18.88
C ASP A 444 2.62 -35.87 18.23
N GLY A 445 2.27 -34.82 17.46
CA GLY A 445 3.19 -33.92 16.81
C GLY A 445 3.71 -34.41 15.44
N ASN A 446 3.15 -35.52 14.92
CA ASN A 446 3.51 -36.00 13.58
C ASN A 446 2.71 -35.24 12.51
N TYR A 447 3.26 -35.16 11.29
CA TYR A 447 2.55 -34.56 10.17
C TYR A 447 1.32 -35.38 9.78
N ILE A 448 0.23 -34.69 9.45
CA ILE A 448 -0.99 -35.31 8.93
C ILE A 448 -0.85 -35.53 7.44
N TYR A 449 -1.01 -36.78 7.01
CA TYR A 449 -1.03 -37.19 5.60
C TYR A 449 -2.46 -37.52 5.21
N SER A 450 -3.21 -36.58 4.68
CA SER A 450 -4.63 -36.79 4.42
C SER A 450 -5.14 -35.86 3.31
N GLN A 451 -4.65 -36.07 2.09
CA GLN A 451 -5.07 -35.30 0.91
C GLN A 451 -6.16 -36.02 0.11
N GLY A 452 -6.98 -35.25 -0.62
CA GLY A 452 -8.03 -35.77 -1.48
C GLY A 452 -9.08 -36.62 -0.76
N GLY A 453 -9.30 -36.35 0.51
CA GLY A 453 -10.13 -37.14 1.39
C GLY A 453 -11.50 -36.52 1.72
N CYS A 454 -11.98 -36.82 2.90
CA CYS A 454 -13.21 -36.25 3.46
C CYS A 454 -13.16 -36.18 4.97
N ILE A 455 -14.00 -35.33 5.55
CA ILE A 455 -14.34 -35.35 6.98
C ILE A 455 -15.81 -35.68 7.13
N GLN A 456 -16.12 -36.62 8.02
CA GLN A 456 -17.46 -37.01 8.37
C GLN A 456 -17.61 -37.09 9.88
N LYS A 457 -18.78 -36.70 10.41
CA LYS A 457 -19.09 -36.84 11.81
C LYS A 457 -19.85 -38.14 12.03
N PHE A 458 -19.28 -39.04 12.85
CA PHE A 458 -19.92 -40.28 13.26
C PHE A 458 -20.02 -40.32 14.78
N GLY A 459 -21.25 -40.35 15.28
CA GLY A 459 -21.49 -40.16 16.72
C GLY A 459 -21.04 -38.77 17.17
N ASP A 460 -20.23 -38.73 18.22
CA ASP A 460 -19.72 -37.45 18.79
C ASP A 460 -18.39 -37.01 18.23
N LYS A 461 -17.77 -37.78 17.26
CA LYS A 461 -16.46 -37.48 16.74
C LYS A 461 -16.48 -37.23 15.24
N TYR A 462 -15.56 -36.37 14.83
CA TYR A 462 -15.20 -36.16 13.44
C TYR A 462 -14.09 -37.14 13.04
N TYR A 463 -14.19 -37.68 11.84
CA TYR A 463 -13.20 -38.60 11.26
C TYR A 463 -12.71 -38.01 9.93
N TRP A 464 -11.42 -37.79 9.85
CA TRP A 464 -10.76 -37.29 8.64
C TRP A 464 -10.03 -38.44 7.94
N TYR A 465 -10.45 -38.74 6.74
CA TYR A 465 -9.85 -39.75 5.89
C TYR A 465 -9.15 -39.08 4.73
N GLY A 466 -8.07 -39.71 4.24
CA GLY A 466 -7.38 -39.23 3.06
C GLY A 466 -6.30 -40.22 2.60
N VAL A 467 -5.47 -39.73 1.71
CA VAL A 467 -4.42 -40.53 1.08
C VAL A 467 -3.06 -40.11 1.60
N LYS A 468 -2.23 -41.12 1.95
CA LYS A 468 -0.79 -40.96 2.13
C LYS A 468 -0.10 -41.42 0.86
N TYR A 469 0.77 -40.58 0.30
CA TYR A 469 1.58 -40.89 -0.85
C TYR A 469 2.93 -41.46 -0.45
N LYS A 470 3.51 -42.31 -1.32
CA LYS A 470 4.86 -42.83 -1.13
C LYS A 470 5.88 -41.72 -1.01
N GLU A 471 6.87 -41.94 -0.15
CA GLU A 471 7.94 -40.99 0.12
C GLU A 471 7.53 -39.70 0.82
N ALA A 472 6.23 -39.52 1.21
CA ALA A 472 5.78 -38.32 1.92
C ALA A 472 6.62 -38.04 3.18
N ASP A 473 7.02 -39.08 3.90
CA ASP A 473 7.88 -38.97 5.11
C ASP A 473 9.28 -38.38 4.81
N ILE A 474 9.80 -38.58 3.59
CA ILE A 474 11.09 -38.03 3.16
C ILE A 474 10.95 -36.54 2.96
N TYR A 475 9.88 -36.13 2.28
CA TYR A 475 9.61 -34.70 2.02
C TYR A 475 9.16 -33.96 3.28
N ALA A 476 8.46 -34.62 4.20
CA ALA A 476 8.13 -34.04 5.50
C ALA A 476 9.37 -33.65 6.32
N LYS A 477 10.45 -34.46 6.20
CA LYS A 477 11.73 -34.20 6.88
C LYS A 477 12.60 -33.17 6.17
N ASN A 478 12.43 -33.01 4.89
CA ASN A 478 13.16 -32.03 4.08
C ASN A 478 12.28 -31.51 2.93
N PRO A 479 11.38 -30.57 3.23
CA PRO A 479 10.45 -29.98 2.25
C PRO A 479 11.16 -29.31 1.07
N GLU A 480 12.42 -28.91 1.25
CA GLU A 480 13.21 -28.24 0.23
C GLU A 480 13.57 -29.14 -0.97
N ASN A 481 13.52 -30.45 -0.82
CA ASN A 481 13.88 -31.37 -1.90
C ASN A 481 12.86 -31.43 -3.04
N GLY A 482 11.80 -30.63 -2.98
CA GLY A 482 10.76 -30.63 -4.00
C GLY A 482 9.91 -31.90 -4.01
N LYS A 483 9.10 -32.06 -5.06
CA LYS A 483 8.16 -33.18 -5.14
C LYS A 483 8.85 -34.52 -5.30
N ALA A 484 8.23 -35.57 -4.74
CA ALA A 484 8.45 -36.93 -5.15
C ALA A 484 8.15 -37.07 -6.65
N GLY A 485 9.03 -37.71 -7.38
CA GLY A 485 8.87 -37.93 -8.80
C GLY A 485 7.61 -38.72 -9.20
N ASN A 486 6.93 -39.31 -8.22
CA ASN A 486 5.67 -40.02 -8.35
C ASN A 486 4.84 -39.86 -7.08
N ALA A 487 3.74 -39.10 -7.16
CA ALA A 487 2.69 -39.08 -6.15
C ALA A 487 1.91 -40.43 -6.19
N ALA A 488 2.61 -41.54 -6.01
CA ALA A 488 2.01 -42.86 -6.04
C ALA A 488 1.32 -43.13 -4.69
N TYR A 489 0.14 -43.67 -4.73
CA TYR A 489 -0.60 -44.12 -3.56
C TYR A 489 0.26 -45.09 -2.71
N GLU A 490 0.27 -44.84 -1.41
CA GLU A 490 0.83 -45.75 -0.41
C GLU A 490 -0.29 -46.41 0.38
N THR A 491 -1.12 -45.64 1.06
CA THR A 491 -2.20 -46.13 1.89
C THR A 491 -3.24 -45.04 2.15
N PHE A 492 -4.40 -45.41 2.66
CA PHE A 492 -5.35 -44.46 3.28
C PHE A 492 -4.96 -44.21 4.73
N THR A 493 -5.32 -43.06 5.23
CA THR A 493 -5.16 -42.64 6.62
C THR A 493 -6.51 -42.33 7.24
N CYS A 494 -6.59 -42.46 8.56
CA CYS A 494 -7.74 -42.08 9.36
C CYS A 494 -7.28 -41.33 10.61
N TYR A 495 -7.86 -40.16 10.85
CA TYR A 495 -7.68 -39.38 12.05
C TYR A 495 -9.05 -39.11 12.70
N SER A 496 -9.10 -38.94 14.02
CA SER A 496 -10.32 -38.53 14.72
C SER A 496 -10.11 -37.24 15.51
N SER A 497 -11.16 -36.47 15.67
CA SER A 497 -11.15 -35.23 16.44
C SER A 497 -12.50 -34.97 17.09
N ASP A 498 -12.50 -34.29 18.24
CA ASP A 498 -13.71 -33.82 18.91
C ASP A 498 -14.03 -32.36 18.48
N ASP A 499 -13.04 -31.62 17.92
CA ASP A 499 -13.08 -30.17 17.68
C ASP A 499 -12.66 -29.71 16.28
N LEU A 500 -12.30 -30.64 15.38
CA LEU A 500 -11.77 -30.37 14.03
C LEU A 500 -10.40 -29.67 13.98
N VAL A 501 -9.76 -29.46 15.10
CA VAL A 501 -8.44 -28.84 15.22
C VAL A 501 -7.41 -29.85 15.72
N ASN A 502 -7.76 -30.57 16.78
CA ASN A 502 -6.87 -31.53 17.44
C ASN A 502 -7.16 -32.95 16.93
N TRP A 503 -6.30 -33.42 16.04
CA TRP A 503 -6.48 -34.68 15.34
C TRP A 503 -5.64 -35.78 15.93
N LYS A 504 -6.25 -36.91 16.29
CA LYS A 504 -5.58 -38.11 16.74
C LYS A 504 -5.47 -39.10 15.59
N PHE A 505 -4.28 -39.61 15.34
CA PHE A 505 -4.09 -40.67 14.34
C PHE A 505 -4.71 -41.98 14.83
N GLU A 506 -5.66 -42.55 14.06
CA GLU A 506 -6.35 -43.80 14.36
C GLU A 506 -5.75 -45.01 13.59
N GLY A 507 -5.00 -44.75 12.53
CA GLY A 507 -4.33 -45.80 11.78
C GLY A 507 -4.60 -45.76 10.27
N TYR A 508 -4.32 -46.87 9.64
CA TYR A 508 -4.52 -47.13 8.19
C TYR A 508 -5.81 -47.94 8.03
N PRO A 509 -6.92 -47.32 7.56
CA PRO A 509 -8.22 -47.89 7.67
C PRO A 509 -8.49 -49.06 6.73
N LEU A 510 -7.82 -49.14 5.56
CA LEU A 510 -8.08 -50.20 4.57
C LEU A 510 -7.16 -51.40 4.74
N THR A 511 -7.74 -52.60 4.79
CA THR A 511 -7.00 -53.89 4.72
C THR A 511 -7.05 -54.46 3.31
N GLY A 512 -5.89 -54.75 2.76
CA GLY A 512 -5.72 -55.17 1.40
C GLY A 512 -5.55 -53.95 0.47
N GLU A 513 -4.51 -54.01 -0.36
CA GLU A 513 -4.24 -52.90 -1.26
C GLU A 513 -4.97 -53.10 -2.59
N PRO A 514 -5.68 -52.08 -3.11
CA PRO A 514 -6.08 -52.12 -4.50
C PRO A 514 -4.81 -51.99 -5.36
N ASN A 515 -4.67 -52.91 -6.30
CA ASN A 515 -3.54 -52.88 -7.25
C ASN A 515 -3.86 -51.90 -8.37
N GLY A 516 -3.44 -50.67 -8.24
CA GLY A 516 -3.66 -49.61 -9.23
C GLY A 516 -3.59 -48.22 -8.66
N TRP A 517 -3.88 -47.23 -9.49
CA TRP A 517 -4.01 -45.88 -9.06
C TRP A 517 -5.29 -45.70 -8.23
N VAL A 518 -5.17 -45.00 -7.09
CA VAL A 518 -6.25 -44.70 -6.17
C VAL A 518 -6.28 -43.20 -5.99
N GLY A 519 -7.46 -42.60 -6.10
CA GLY A 519 -7.66 -41.15 -5.93
C GLY A 519 -8.57 -40.82 -4.76
N ARG A 520 -9.37 -39.80 -4.96
CA ARG A 520 -10.28 -39.23 -3.93
C ARG A 520 -11.20 -40.28 -3.34
N MET A 521 -11.40 -40.21 -2.05
CA MET A 521 -12.16 -41.19 -1.28
C MET A 521 -13.13 -40.48 -0.33
N GLY A 522 -14.13 -41.24 0.13
CA GLY A 522 -15.04 -40.85 1.18
C GLY A 522 -15.55 -42.04 1.98
N VAL A 523 -16.13 -41.76 3.13
CA VAL A 523 -16.78 -42.75 4.00
C VAL A 523 -18.19 -42.28 4.37
N VAL A 524 -19.17 -43.13 4.25
CA VAL A 524 -20.57 -42.91 4.64
C VAL A 524 -21.07 -44.02 5.53
N TYR A 525 -22.10 -43.71 6.34
CA TYR A 525 -22.68 -44.72 7.25
C TYR A 525 -24.06 -45.20 6.77
N ASN A 526 -24.24 -46.48 6.62
CA ASN A 526 -25.50 -47.06 6.20
C ASN A 526 -26.31 -47.52 7.42
N GLU A 527 -27.42 -46.88 7.66
CA GLU A 527 -28.30 -47.17 8.81
C GLU A 527 -28.95 -48.56 8.75
N ASN A 528 -29.22 -49.10 7.54
CA ASN A 528 -29.84 -50.39 7.36
C ASN A 528 -28.92 -51.54 7.74
N THR A 529 -27.66 -51.47 7.28
CA THR A 529 -26.66 -52.51 7.56
C THR A 529 -25.84 -52.26 8.80
N LYS A 530 -25.92 -51.03 9.39
CA LYS A 530 -25.08 -50.58 10.50
C LYS A 530 -23.59 -50.70 10.17
N LYS A 531 -23.24 -50.43 8.90
CA LYS A 531 -21.87 -50.48 8.39
C LYS A 531 -21.42 -49.10 7.92
N TYR A 532 -20.10 -48.87 8.04
CA TYR A 532 -19.39 -47.81 7.40
C TYR A 532 -18.94 -48.28 6.01
N VAL A 533 -19.20 -47.53 4.97
CA VAL A 533 -18.86 -47.86 3.59
C VAL A 533 -17.84 -46.84 3.08
N LEU A 534 -16.67 -47.30 2.73
CA LEU A 534 -15.62 -46.52 2.10
C LEU A 534 -15.73 -46.73 0.57
N ILE A 535 -15.80 -45.62 -0.15
CA ILE A 535 -15.76 -45.62 -1.61
C ILE A 535 -14.62 -44.74 -2.08
N SER A 536 -13.77 -45.26 -2.96
CA SER A 536 -12.62 -44.51 -3.46
C SER A 536 -12.55 -44.65 -5.00
N GLN A 537 -12.15 -43.53 -5.62
CA GLN A 537 -11.78 -43.53 -7.03
C GLN A 537 -10.64 -44.54 -7.23
N TYR A 538 -10.75 -45.33 -8.27
CA TYR A 538 -9.80 -46.37 -8.64
C TYR A 538 -9.66 -46.45 -10.18
N ALA A 539 -8.51 -46.72 -10.66
CA ALA A 539 -8.30 -46.87 -12.10
C ALA A 539 -8.12 -48.35 -12.46
N PRO A 540 -9.09 -49.01 -13.14
CA PRO A 540 -10.37 -48.43 -13.62
C PRO A 540 -11.53 -48.61 -12.63
N GLY A 541 -12.34 -47.60 -12.40
CA GLY A 541 -13.60 -47.70 -11.67
C GLY A 541 -13.57 -47.19 -10.23
N MET A 542 -14.20 -47.92 -9.33
CA MET A 542 -14.31 -47.56 -7.90
C MET A 542 -14.14 -48.78 -7.00
N VAL A 543 -13.48 -48.57 -5.86
CA VAL A 543 -13.36 -49.55 -4.77
C VAL A 543 -14.46 -49.32 -3.76
N TYR A 544 -15.17 -50.36 -3.37
CA TYR A 544 -16.10 -50.39 -2.28
C TYR A 544 -15.52 -51.25 -1.15
N ALA A 545 -15.51 -50.71 0.09
CA ALA A 545 -15.03 -51.44 1.24
C ALA A 545 -15.91 -51.17 2.46
N VAL A 546 -16.04 -52.12 3.35
CA VAL A 546 -16.93 -52.05 4.52
C VAL A 546 -16.21 -52.27 5.84
N SER A 547 -16.73 -51.60 6.90
CA SER A 547 -16.26 -51.78 8.28
C SER A 547 -17.39 -51.68 9.25
N ASP A 548 -17.20 -52.29 10.45
CA ASP A 548 -18.11 -52.15 11.62
C ASP A 548 -17.81 -50.88 12.42
N LYS A 549 -16.69 -50.22 12.16
CA LYS A 549 -16.20 -49.07 12.89
C LYS A 549 -15.73 -47.94 11.93
N PRO A 550 -15.87 -46.69 12.29
CA PRO A 550 -15.43 -45.60 11.44
C PRO A 550 -13.93 -45.60 11.18
N GLU A 551 -13.11 -45.93 12.16
CA GLU A 551 -11.65 -46.03 12.01
C GLU A 551 -11.17 -47.28 11.21
N GLY A 552 -12.09 -48.17 10.87
CA GLY A 552 -11.78 -49.39 10.20
C GLY A 552 -11.52 -50.60 11.16
N PRO A 553 -10.89 -51.71 10.74
CA PRO A 553 -10.38 -51.91 9.40
C PRO A 553 -11.49 -52.16 8.36
N PHE A 554 -11.41 -51.45 7.24
CA PHE A 554 -12.29 -51.71 6.11
C PHE A 554 -11.78 -52.86 5.29
N LYS A 555 -12.70 -53.69 4.83
CA LYS A 555 -12.41 -54.85 3.93
C LYS A 555 -13.03 -54.56 2.57
N ILE A 556 -12.24 -54.68 1.52
CA ILE A 556 -12.72 -54.55 0.15
C ILE A 556 -13.84 -55.57 -0.08
N ASP A 557 -15.00 -55.07 -0.47
CA ASP A 557 -16.12 -55.85 -0.88
C ASP A 557 -16.00 -56.21 -2.37
N HIS A 558 -15.92 -55.18 -3.22
CA HIS A 558 -15.72 -55.34 -4.65
C HIS A 558 -15.13 -54.10 -5.31
N ILE A 559 -14.82 -54.22 -6.60
CA ILE A 559 -14.40 -53.16 -7.49
C ILE A 559 -15.40 -53.02 -8.63
N GLN A 560 -16.08 -51.93 -8.70
CA GLN A 560 -16.95 -51.57 -9.82
C GLN A 560 -16.14 -50.91 -10.94
N LYS A 561 -16.04 -51.56 -12.07
CA LYS A 561 -15.14 -51.14 -13.17
C LYS A 561 -15.72 -50.07 -14.07
N THR A 562 -17.03 -50.04 -14.22
CA THR A 562 -17.76 -49.12 -15.09
C THR A 562 -18.98 -48.58 -14.40
N LEU A 563 -19.36 -47.39 -14.77
CA LEU A 563 -20.56 -46.68 -14.33
C LEU A 563 -21.41 -46.28 -15.53
N PRO A 564 -22.74 -46.26 -15.42
CA PRO A 564 -23.62 -45.81 -16.52
C PRO A 564 -23.64 -44.26 -16.66
N ILE A 565 -22.48 -43.67 -16.77
CA ILE A 565 -22.23 -42.25 -16.97
C ILE A 565 -21.34 -42.04 -18.19
N GLN A 566 -21.23 -40.78 -18.64
CA GLN A 566 -20.36 -40.46 -19.78
C GLN A 566 -18.90 -40.89 -19.51
N ASN A 567 -18.33 -41.63 -20.45
CA ASN A 567 -16.98 -42.23 -20.36
C ASN A 567 -16.80 -43.33 -19.28
N ASP A 568 -17.87 -43.91 -18.78
CA ASP A 568 -17.94 -45.13 -17.95
C ASP A 568 -17.26 -45.06 -16.58
N VAL A 569 -16.51 -43.99 -16.28
CA VAL A 569 -15.76 -43.84 -15.02
C VAL A 569 -15.79 -42.42 -14.51
N THR A 570 -15.66 -42.25 -13.19
CA THR A 570 -15.59 -40.95 -12.57
C THR A 570 -14.29 -40.22 -12.87
N GLY A 571 -14.35 -38.89 -12.99
CA GLY A 571 -13.26 -38.03 -12.75
C GLY A 571 -13.06 -37.86 -11.24
N ASP A 572 -12.73 -36.63 -10.77
CA ASP A 572 -12.69 -36.37 -9.32
C ASP A 572 -14.05 -36.62 -8.70
N GLN A 573 -14.04 -37.18 -7.48
CA GLN A 573 -15.27 -37.54 -6.79
C GLN A 573 -15.17 -37.25 -5.28
N THR A 574 -16.31 -36.99 -4.65
CA THR A 574 -16.48 -37.00 -3.21
C THR A 574 -17.78 -37.72 -2.85
N LEU A 575 -17.97 -38.02 -1.57
CA LEU A 575 -19.24 -38.53 -1.06
C LEU A 575 -19.97 -37.42 -0.30
N PHE A 576 -21.28 -37.39 -0.49
CA PHE A 576 -22.17 -36.54 0.29
C PHE A 576 -23.24 -37.43 0.95
N GLN A 577 -23.40 -37.30 2.27
CA GLN A 577 -24.49 -37.95 2.99
C GLN A 577 -25.44 -36.87 3.51
N ASP A 578 -26.71 -36.96 3.11
CA ASP A 578 -27.75 -35.99 3.48
C ASP A 578 -28.35 -36.28 4.87
N ASP A 579 -29.07 -35.30 5.42
CA ASP A 579 -29.74 -35.38 6.71
C ASP A 579 -30.79 -36.49 6.79
N ASP A 580 -31.34 -36.94 5.64
CA ASP A 580 -32.28 -38.07 5.57
C ASP A 580 -31.55 -39.43 5.57
N GLY A 581 -30.23 -39.42 5.67
CA GLY A 581 -29.38 -40.61 5.70
C GLY A 581 -29.03 -41.18 4.34
N LYS A 582 -29.54 -40.64 3.22
CA LYS A 582 -29.14 -41.08 1.87
C LYS A 582 -27.76 -40.59 1.54
N ALA A 583 -27.06 -41.35 0.74
CA ALA A 583 -25.70 -41.03 0.33
C ALA A 583 -25.57 -40.97 -1.21
N TYR A 584 -24.63 -40.13 -1.64
CA TYR A 584 -24.44 -39.79 -3.03
C TYR A 584 -22.95 -39.73 -3.38
N ILE A 585 -22.59 -40.12 -4.59
CA ILE A 585 -21.31 -39.84 -5.19
C ILE A 585 -21.47 -38.52 -5.99
N ILE A 586 -20.62 -37.56 -5.70
CA ILE A 586 -20.55 -36.28 -6.38
C ILE A 586 -19.31 -36.31 -7.26
N CYS A 587 -19.46 -36.24 -8.57
CA CYS A 587 -18.32 -36.43 -9.45
C CYS A 587 -18.50 -35.72 -10.81
N SER A 588 -17.37 -35.56 -11.51
CA SER A 588 -17.34 -35.33 -12.96
C SER A 588 -17.08 -36.61 -13.72
N SER A 589 -17.34 -36.61 -15.03
CA SER A 589 -16.89 -37.71 -15.91
C SER A 589 -15.37 -37.69 -16.08
N ALA A 590 -14.75 -38.85 -16.37
CA ALA A 590 -13.30 -38.99 -16.42
C ALA A 590 -12.62 -38.16 -17.51
N ASN A 591 -13.15 -38.09 -18.66
CA ASN A 591 -12.51 -37.45 -19.81
C ASN A 591 -13.04 -36.03 -20.03
N GLY A 592 -12.14 -35.04 -19.88
CA GLY A 592 -12.43 -33.61 -20.05
C GLY A 592 -13.29 -32.99 -18.96
N ARG A 593 -13.73 -33.72 -17.95
CA ARG A 593 -14.52 -33.23 -16.82
C ARG A 593 -15.76 -32.41 -17.19
N ALA A 594 -16.27 -32.63 -18.41
CA ALA A 594 -17.35 -31.81 -18.97
C ALA A 594 -18.74 -32.12 -18.41
N TYR A 595 -18.96 -33.30 -17.90
CA TYR A 595 -20.24 -33.75 -17.37
C TYR A 595 -20.17 -33.91 -15.86
N GLN A 596 -21.15 -33.36 -15.17
CA GLN A 596 -21.22 -33.32 -13.71
C GLN A 596 -22.38 -34.21 -13.23
N TYR A 597 -22.15 -34.99 -12.17
CA TYR A 597 -23.13 -35.97 -11.72
C TYR A 597 -23.34 -35.92 -10.20
N VAL A 598 -24.59 -36.16 -9.81
CA VAL A 598 -25.00 -36.60 -8.48
C VAL A 598 -25.56 -38.00 -8.64
N ILE A 599 -24.84 -39.00 -8.12
CA ILE A 599 -25.15 -40.42 -8.27
C ILE A 599 -25.62 -40.95 -6.91
N PRO A 600 -26.91 -41.30 -6.74
CA PRO A 600 -27.38 -41.87 -5.48
C PRO A 600 -26.78 -43.26 -5.28
N LEU A 601 -26.44 -43.59 -4.05
CA LEU A 601 -26.07 -44.94 -3.65
C LEU A 601 -27.34 -45.74 -3.35
N ARG A 602 -27.30 -47.03 -3.59
CA ARG A 602 -28.36 -47.96 -3.22
C ARG A 602 -28.61 -47.91 -1.71
N GLU A 603 -29.81 -47.51 -1.31
CA GLU A 603 -30.15 -47.22 0.09
C GLU A 603 -29.98 -48.45 1.00
N SER A 604 -30.12 -49.67 0.49
CA SER A 604 -30.09 -50.85 1.33
C SER A 604 -28.74 -51.15 2.00
N ASP A 605 -27.64 -50.75 1.37
CA ASP A 605 -26.29 -51.13 1.82
C ASP A 605 -25.18 -50.17 1.37
N PHE A 606 -25.43 -49.24 0.46
CA PHE A 606 -24.45 -48.31 -0.18
C PHE A 606 -23.31 -49.04 -0.93
N LEU A 607 -23.49 -50.31 -1.29
CA LEU A 607 -22.49 -51.09 -1.99
C LEU A 607 -22.70 -51.09 -3.51
N ASP A 608 -23.58 -50.28 -4.00
CA ASP A 608 -23.85 -50.09 -5.42
C ASP A 608 -24.56 -48.73 -5.62
N ILE A 609 -24.63 -48.29 -6.85
CA ILE A 609 -25.33 -47.09 -7.24
C ILE A 609 -26.84 -47.38 -7.51
N ASP A 610 -27.67 -46.34 -7.39
CA ASP A 610 -29.03 -46.35 -7.86
C ASP A 610 -29.05 -45.76 -9.31
N GLU A 611 -28.91 -46.64 -10.27
CA GLU A 611 -28.77 -46.28 -11.68
C GLU A 611 -29.96 -45.46 -12.25
N GLU A 612 -31.17 -45.75 -11.72
CA GLU A 612 -32.41 -45.12 -12.22
C GLU A 612 -32.54 -43.63 -11.83
N ASN A 613 -31.80 -43.24 -10.80
CA ASN A 613 -31.94 -41.92 -10.20
C ASN A 613 -30.69 -41.04 -10.35
N ILE A 614 -29.77 -41.40 -11.25
CA ILE A 614 -28.59 -40.58 -11.55
C ILE A 614 -29.04 -39.21 -12.11
N LYS A 615 -28.46 -38.14 -11.55
CA LYS A 615 -28.69 -36.77 -12.04
C LYS A 615 -27.41 -36.24 -12.67
N MET A 616 -27.57 -35.76 -13.91
CA MET A 616 -26.54 -34.95 -14.57
C MET A 616 -26.89 -33.49 -14.34
N LEU A 617 -25.91 -32.70 -13.92
CA LEU A 617 -26.06 -31.29 -13.62
C LEU A 617 -25.36 -30.42 -14.66
N LEU A 618 -25.74 -29.17 -14.75
CA LEU A 618 -25.09 -28.12 -15.52
C LEU A 618 -25.22 -28.19 -17.02
N TYR A 619 -26.12 -29.03 -17.52
CA TYR A 619 -26.43 -29.13 -18.93
C TYR A 619 -27.94 -29.03 -19.11
N ASP A 620 -28.36 -28.32 -20.16
CA ASP A 620 -29.71 -28.43 -20.65
C ASP A 620 -29.92 -29.77 -21.40
N GLU A 621 -31.12 -30.01 -21.87
CA GLU A 621 -31.49 -31.28 -22.53
C GLU A 621 -30.65 -31.59 -23.78
N ASP A 622 -29.98 -30.58 -24.38
CA ASP A 622 -29.11 -30.75 -25.56
C ASP A 622 -27.61 -30.86 -25.19
N GLY A 623 -27.25 -30.85 -23.89
CA GLY A 623 -25.89 -30.99 -23.43
C GLY A 623 -25.08 -29.70 -23.50
N SER A 624 -25.71 -28.56 -23.55
CA SER A 624 -25.06 -27.25 -23.52
C SER A 624 -24.73 -26.85 -22.06
N TYR A 625 -23.63 -26.17 -21.87
CA TYR A 625 -23.26 -25.62 -20.56
C TYR A 625 -24.09 -24.35 -20.26
N ILE A 626 -24.67 -24.30 -19.08
CA ILE A 626 -25.40 -23.13 -18.60
C ILE A 626 -24.46 -22.35 -17.68
N ASP A 627 -24.13 -21.12 -18.04
CA ASP A 627 -23.30 -20.25 -17.24
C ASP A 627 -24.00 -19.70 -15.98
N GLU A 628 -23.29 -18.92 -15.17
CA GLU A 628 -23.78 -18.30 -13.95
C GLU A 628 -24.97 -17.33 -14.14
N ASN A 629 -25.26 -16.89 -15.37
CA ASN A 629 -26.38 -16.02 -15.71
C ASN A 629 -27.58 -16.81 -16.27
N GLY A 630 -27.47 -18.14 -16.38
CA GLY A 630 -28.46 -18.99 -17.00
C GLY A 630 -28.38 -18.97 -18.53
N GLU A 631 -27.27 -18.47 -19.09
CA GLU A 631 -27.03 -18.43 -20.52
C GLU A 631 -26.25 -19.66 -20.98
N VAL A 632 -26.58 -20.17 -22.13
CA VAL A 632 -25.98 -21.38 -22.73
C VAL A 632 -24.74 -21.00 -23.50
N ASP A 633 -23.54 -21.27 -22.95
CA ASP A 633 -22.30 -21.12 -23.70
C ASP A 633 -21.97 -22.42 -24.48
N LYS A 634 -22.13 -22.37 -25.79
CA LYS A 634 -21.81 -23.50 -26.69
C LYS A 634 -20.32 -23.63 -27.00
N LYS A 635 -19.47 -22.73 -26.55
CA LYS A 635 -18.07 -22.66 -27.01
C LYS A 635 -17.06 -23.20 -26.01
N ASP A 636 -17.30 -23.06 -24.73
CA ASP A 636 -16.36 -23.50 -23.70
C ASP A 636 -16.96 -24.59 -22.81
N LYS A 637 -16.90 -25.82 -23.27
CA LYS A 637 -17.08 -27.00 -22.41
C LYS A 637 -15.91 -27.11 -21.47
N THR A 638 -15.75 -26.12 -20.60
CA THR A 638 -14.77 -26.19 -19.51
C THR A 638 -15.32 -27.13 -18.46
N GLY A 639 -14.78 -28.33 -18.40
CA GLY A 639 -15.04 -29.22 -17.29
C GLY A 639 -14.58 -28.60 -15.98
N ILE A 640 -15.15 -29.09 -14.89
CA ILE A 640 -14.70 -28.79 -13.52
C ILE A 640 -14.31 -30.08 -12.81
N GLU A 641 -13.36 -30.00 -11.91
CA GLU A 641 -12.84 -31.12 -11.09
C GLU A 641 -12.87 -30.78 -9.62
N GLY A 642 -12.49 -31.71 -8.74
CA GLY A 642 -12.59 -31.52 -7.29
C GLY A 642 -14.05 -31.39 -6.83
N ASN A 643 -14.95 -32.13 -7.47
CA ASN A 643 -16.38 -31.98 -7.27
C ASN A 643 -16.82 -32.40 -5.88
N CYS A 644 -17.57 -31.55 -5.22
CA CYS A 644 -18.19 -31.84 -3.93
C CYS A 644 -19.51 -31.05 -3.76
N MET A 645 -20.24 -31.39 -2.70
CA MET A 645 -21.51 -30.79 -2.39
C MET A 645 -21.63 -30.56 -0.89
N PHE A 646 -22.31 -29.47 -0.52
CA PHE A 646 -22.72 -29.23 0.86
C PHE A 646 -24.17 -28.73 0.90
N LYS A 647 -24.79 -28.79 2.09
CA LYS A 647 -26.13 -28.28 2.34
C LYS A 647 -26.07 -27.17 3.38
N TYR A 648 -26.78 -26.08 3.12
CA TYR A 648 -26.90 -24.97 4.04
C TYR A 648 -28.30 -24.34 3.95
N ASN A 649 -28.97 -24.17 5.08
CA ASN A 649 -30.32 -23.62 5.14
C ASN A 649 -31.31 -24.30 4.18
N GLY A 650 -31.22 -25.61 4.03
CA GLY A 650 -32.06 -26.42 3.17
C GLY A 650 -31.74 -26.34 1.66
N ASN A 651 -30.77 -25.54 1.26
CA ASN A 651 -30.30 -25.45 -0.11
C ASN A 651 -29.06 -26.33 -0.32
N TYR A 652 -28.94 -26.94 -1.51
CA TYR A 652 -27.79 -27.73 -1.92
C TYR A 652 -26.88 -26.88 -2.82
N TYR A 653 -25.60 -26.93 -2.53
CA TYR A 653 -24.56 -26.23 -3.26
C TYR A 653 -23.60 -27.23 -3.86
N TYR A 654 -23.57 -27.30 -5.20
CA TYR A 654 -22.62 -28.10 -5.93
C TYR A 654 -21.38 -27.28 -6.24
N THR A 655 -20.20 -27.84 -6.06
CA THR A 655 -18.94 -27.12 -6.21
C THR A 655 -17.92 -27.91 -7.00
N GLY A 656 -16.97 -27.21 -7.57
CA GLY A 656 -15.82 -27.75 -8.25
C GLY A 656 -14.80 -26.68 -8.57
N SER A 657 -13.70 -27.05 -9.15
CA SER A 657 -12.61 -26.15 -9.53
C SER A 657 -12.23 -26.28 -11.00
N ASP A 658 -11.53 -25.25 -11.50
CA ASP A 658 -10.96 -25.26 -12.86
C ASP A 658 -10.09 -26.48 -13.10
N LEU A 659 -10.03 -26.93 -14.35
CA LEU A 659 -9.09 -27.95 -14.83
C LEU A 659 -7.67 -27.36 -14.91
N TYR A 660 -7.06 -27.14 -13.77
CA TYR A 660 -5.71 -26.58 -13.69
C TYR A 660 -4.68 -27.62 -13.21
N GLY A 661 -5.04 -28.88 -13.26
CA GLY A 661 -4.24 -29.98 -12.76
C GLY A 661 -4.07 -29.90 -11.25
N TRP A 662 -2.86 -30.18 -10.77
CA TRP A 662 -2.51 -30.14 -9.36
C TRP A 662 -2.23 -28.71 -8.84
N ASN A 663 -2.69 -27.69 -9.55
CA ASN A 663 -2.44 -26.29 -9.22
C ASN A 663 -3.57 -25.68 -8.41
N SER A 664 -3.29 -24.52 -7.82
CA SER A 664 -4.32 -23.64 -7.29
C SER A 664 -5.33 -23.30 -8.39
N SER A 665 -6.59 -23.46 -8.08
CA SER A 665 -7.68 -23.37 -9.05
C SER A 665 -8.73 -22.38 -8.56
N ARG A 666 -9.48 -21.80 -9.50
CA ARG A 666 -10.71 -21.10 -9.15
C ARG A 666 -11.74 -22.13 -8.71
N VAL A 667 -12.43 -21.86 -7.63
CA VAL A 667 -13.52 -22.70 -7.14
C VAL A 667 -14.84 -22.11 -7.56
N TYR A 668 -15.72 -22.94 -8.10
CA TYR A 668 -17.06 -22.60 -8.50
C TYR A 668 -18.06 -23.18 -7.54
N ILE A 669 -18.98 -22.38 -7.03
CA ILE A 669 -20.12 -22.83 -6.26
C ILE A 669 -21.35 -22.61 -7.13
N MET A 670 -22.01 -23.69 -7.52
CA MET A 670 -23.18 -23.63 -8.41
C MET A 670 -24.35 -22.97 -7.70
N ASN A 671 -25.12 -22.19 -8.44
CA ASN A 671 -26.09 -21.19 -8.00
C ASN A 671 -25.45 -19.92 -7.46
N ASN A 672 -24.12 -19.78 -7.55
CA ASN A 672 -23.44 -18.60 -7.08
C ASN A 672 -22.13 -18.33 -7.76
N THR A 673 -21.64 -17.15 -7.48
CA THR A 673 -20.48 -16.50 -8.02
C THR A 673 -19.24 -17.38 -8.06
N ARG A 674 -18.54 -17.26 -9.17
CA ARG A 674 -17.15 -17.65 -9.33
C ARG A 674 -16.28 -16.95 -8.30
N ASP A 675 -15.67 -17.67 -7.39
CA ASP A 675 -14.57 -17.10 -6.61
C ASP A 675 -13.26 -17.35 -7.35
N SER A 676 -12.46 -16.28 -7.44
CA SER A 676 -11.17 -16.34 -8.13
C SER A 676 -10.05 -16.87 -7.25
N PHE A 677 -10.27 -17.06 -5.94
CA PHE A 677 -9.21 -17.38 -5.01
C PHE A 677 -9.72 -18.14 -3.80
N ALA A 678 -9.41 -19.40 -3.72
CA ALA A 678 -9.71 -20.29 -2.61
C ALA A 678 -8.43 -20.60 -1.80
N HIS A 679 -7.79 -19.57 -1.30
CA HIS A 679 -6.62 -19.66 -0.44
C HIS A 679 -5.53 -20.61 -0.99
N ASN A 680 -5.10 -20.37 -2.23
CA ASN A 680 -4.05 -21.16 -2.92
C ASN A 680 -4.30 -22.66 -2.98
N SER A 681 -5.51 -23.11 -3.21
CA SER A 681 -5.84 -24.52 -3.19
C SER A 681 -6.75 -24.95 -4.35
N GLN A 682 -6.82 -26.24 -4.60
CA GLN A 682 -7.85 -26.87 -5.40
C GLN A 682 -9.03 -27.27 -4.49
N ALA A 683 -10.25 -27.30 -5.02
CA ALA A 683 -11.39 -27.79 -4.26
C ALA A 683 -11.15 -29.23 -3.80
N GLY A 684 -11.22 -29.43 -2.50
CA GLY A 684 -11.10 -30.73 -1.86
C GLY A 684 -12.48 -31.25 -1.47
N PHE A 685 -12.97 -30.84 -0.31
CA PHE A 685 -14.29 -31.20 0.21
C PHE A 685 -14.80 -30.08 1.12
N TYR A 686 -16.04 -30.24 1.58
CA TYR A 686 -16.61 -29.39 2.62
C TYR A 686 -17.01 -30.22 3.82
N THR A 687 -16.89 -29.64 5.00
CA THR A 687 -17.47 -30.23 6.20
C THR A 687 -18.46 -29.26 6.82
N THR A 688 -19.59 -29.78 7.26
CA THR A 688 -20.64 -29.02 7.96
C THR A 688 -20.56 -29.29 9.45
N ILE A 689 -20.50 -28.23 10.23
CA ILE A 689 -20.63 -28.26 11.68
C ILE A 689 -22.05 -27.79 12.01
N HIS A 690 -22.81 -28.66 12.66
CA HIS A 690 -24.08 -28.29 13.27
C HIS A 690 -23.81 -27.89 14.73
N GLY A 691 -23.48 -26.62 14.94
CA GLY A 691 -23.15 -26.09 16.25
C GLY A 691 -24.40 -25.71 17.07
N SER A 692 -24.21 -25.47 18.36
CA SER A 692 -25.31 -25.08 19.25
C SER A 692 -25.84 -23.65 18.96
N GLU A 693 -25.06 -22.80 18.32
CA GLU A 693 -25.44 -21.43 17.96
C GLU A 693 -25.68 -21.26 16.46
N ASN A 694 -24.83 -21.87 15.59
CA ASN A 694 -24.90 -21.74 14.14
C ASN A 694 -24.47 -23.02 13.43
N ASP A 695 -24.97 -23.19 12.21
CA ASP A 695 -24.36 -24.09 11.24
C ASP A 695 -23.16 -23.38 10.57
N LEU A 696 -22.03 -24.05 10.51
CA LEU A 696 -20.82 -23.55 9.87
C LEU A 696 -20.36 -24.50 8.79
N ILE A 697 -20.11 -23.98 7.60
CA ILE A 697 -19.48 -24.71 6.50
C ILE A 697 -18.01 -24.35 6.45
N ILE A 698 -17.15 -25.38 6.47
CA ILE A 698 -15.72 -25.23 6.28
C ILE A 698 -15.35 -25.77 4.90
N TYR A 699 -14.74 -24.94 4.09
CA TYR A 699 -14.06 -25.35 2.88
C TYR A 699 -12.72 -25.99 3.26
N CYS A 700 -12.47 -27.19 2.75
CA CYS A 700 -11.23 -27.95 2.97
C CYS A 700 -10.55 -28.17 1.61
N GLY A 701 -9.67 -27.24 1.24
CA GLY A 701 -8.93 -27.30 -0.02
C GLY A 701 -7.65 -28.11 0.08
N ASP A 702 -7.23 -28.67 -1.04
CA ASP A 702 -5.95 -29.37 -1.17
C ASP A 702 -4.94 -28.49 -1.90
N ARG A 703 -3.82 -28.18 -1.24
CA ARG A 703 -2.63 -27.64 -1.87
C ARG A 703 -1.66 -28.80 -2.05
N TRP A 704 -1.76 -29.44 -3.19
CA TRP A 704 -1.05 -30.69 -3.48
C TRP A 704 0.47 -30.54 -3.39
N GLY A 705 1.17 -31.61 -3.03
CA GLY A 705 2.60 -31.61 -2.85
C GLY A 705 3.40 -31.06 -4.02
N ASP A 706 2.91 -31.28 -5.24
CA ASP A 706 3.52 -30.75 -6.45
C ASP A 706 3.64 -29.24 -6.43
N PHE A 707 2.59 -28.56 -6.04
CA PHE A 707 2.57 -27.11 -6.09
C PHE A 707 2.80 -26.44 -4.74
N ALA A 708 2.74 -27.17 -3.67
CA ALA A 708 3.26 -26.72 -2.39
C ALA A 708 4.80 -26.72 -2.34
N GLY A 709 5.46 -27.24 -3.39
CA GLY A 709 6.92 -27.35 -3.44
C GLY A 709 7.49 -28.38 -2.51
N ASN A 710 6.66 -29.30 -2.01
CA ASN A 710 7.03 -30.39 -1.11
C ASN A 710 6.29 -31.67 -1.47
N GLY A 711 6.63 -32.77 -0.85
CA GLY A 711 6.06 -34.08 -1.18
C GLY A 711 4.76 -34.45 -0.50
N ILE A 712 4.29 -33.64 0.44
CA ILE A 712 3.07 -33.90 1.20
C ILE A 712 1.93 -32.93 0.85
N GLY A 713 2.23 -31.71 0.42
CA GLY A 713 1.25 -30.64 0.24
C GLY A 713 0.81 -30.00 1.55
N TYR A 714 -0.15 -29.10 1.45
CA TYR A 714 -0.80 -28.47 2.58
C TYR A 714 -2.31 -28.65 2.49
N ASN A 715 -2.97 -28.63 3.64
CA ASN A 715 -4.42 -28.49 3.72
C ASN A 715 -4.75 -27.03 3.97
N GLN A 716 -5.70 -26.49 3.19
CA GLN A 716 -6.11 -25.09 3.23
C GLN A 716 -7.58 -25.03 3.64
N TRP A 717 -7.82 -24.71 4.90
CA TRP A 717 -9.16 -24.72 5.46
C TRP A 717 -9.60 -23.32 5.79
N VAL A 718 -10.76 -22.93 5.26
CA VAL A 718 -11.36 -21.62 5.54
C VAL A 718 -12.86 -21.72 5.76
N PRO A 719 -13.43 -20.93 6.69
CA PRO A 719 -14.86 -20.89 6.89
C PRO A 719 -15.54 -20.19 5.71
N LEU A 720 -16.71 -20.70 5.29
CA LEU A 720 -17.60 -19.98 4.39
C LEU A 720 -18.47 -19.01 5.20
N SER A 721 -18.69 -17.84 4.61
CA SER A 721 -19.75 -16.92 5.03
C SER A 721 -20.78 -16.76 3.92
N PHE A 722 -21.95 -16.24 4.27
CA PHE A 722 -23.03 -16.01 3.34
C PHE A 722 -23.45 -14.54 3.38
N ASP A 723 -23.64 -13.95 2.22
CA ASP A 723 -24.13 -12.58 2.12
C ASP A 723 -25.62 -12.46 2.47
N LYS A 724 -26.18 -11.27 2.36
CA LYS A 724 -27.59 -11.00 2.68
C LYS A 724 -28.56 -11.70 1.73
N GLU A 725 -28.13 -12.01 0.52
CA GLU A 725 -28.87 -12.76 -0.49
C GLU A 725 -28.71 -14.27 -0.34
N GLY A 726 -27.90 -14.74 0.63
CA GLY A 726 -27.62 -16.15 0.87
C GLY A 726 -26.54 -16.72 -0.06
N LYS A 727 -25.73 -15.88 -0.69
CA LYS A 727 -24.63 -16.30 -1.53
C LYS A 727 -23.40 -16.62 -0.67
N PRO A 728 -22.81 -17.80 -0.83
CA PRO A 728 -21.58 -18.13 -0.11
C PRO A 728 -20.37 -17.39 -0.67
N TYR A 729 -19.43 -17.06 0.21
CA TYR A 729 -18.13 -16.56 -0.15
C TYR A 729 -17.04 -17.09 0.78
N PHE A 730 -15.82 -17.19 0.27
CA PHE A 730 -14.67 -17.66 1.04
C PHE A 730 -14.11 -16.52 1.88
N ASN A 731 -13.79 -16.82 3.15
CA ASN A 731 -12.96 -15.94 3.96
C ASN A 731 -11.49 -16.31 3.73
N ASN A 732 -10.74 -15.40 3.13
CA ASN A 732 -9.32 -15.62 2.84
C ASN A 732 -8.50 -15.39 4.12
N LEU A 733 -8.24 -16.46 4.86
CA LEU A 733 -7.62 -16.43 6.17
C LEU A 733 -6.38 -17.32 6.20
N HIS A 734 -5.26 -16.74 6.59
CA HIS A 734 -4.07 -17.51 6.95
C HIS A 734 -4.26 -18.20 8.32
N GLN A 735 -4.88 -17.52 9.27
CA GLN A 735 -5.10 -18.05 10.61
C GLN A 735 -6.47 -17.66 11.16
N TRP A 736 -7.16 -18.62 11.78
CA TRP A 736 -8.47 -18.42 12.40
C TRP A 736 -8.73 -19.42 13.52
N LYS A 737 -9.64 -19.07 14.43
CA LYS A 737 -10.04 -19.90 15.55
C LYS A 737 -11.40 -20.48 15.30
N LEU A 738 -11.56 -21.76 15.63
CA LEU A 738 -12.80 -22.52 15.50
C LEU A 738 -13.37 -22.86 16.86
N ASP A 739 -14.66 -22.59 17.04
CA ASP A 739 -15.48 -23.18 18.11
C ASP A 739 -16.49 -24.16 17.47
N ALA A 740 -16.06 -25.42 17.39
CA ALA A 740 -16.86 -26.47 16.74
C ALA A 740 -18.12 -26.83 17.53
N GLU A 741 -18.19 -26.61 18.86
CA GLU A 741 -19.38 -26.84 19.68
C GLU A 741 -20.46 -25.81 19.37
N LYS A 742 -20.06 -24.55 19.17
CA LYS A 742 -20.97 -23.46 18.82
C LYS A 742 -21.25 -23.32 17.32
N GLY A 743 -20.38 -23.79 16.47
CA GLY A 743 -20.41 -23.51 15.03
C GLY A 743 -20.03 -22.05 14.71
N THR A 744 -19.08 -21.50 15.45
CA THR A 744 -18.60 -20.12 15.28
C THR A 744 -17.11 -20.08 15.01
N TRP A 745 -16.66 -18.97 14.46
CA TRP A 745 -15.25 -18.74 14.18
C TRP A 745 -14.89 -17.28 14.36
N GLU A 746 -13.59 -17.01 14.55
CA GLU A 746 -13.03 -15.67 14.61
C GLU A 746 -11.65 -15.66 13.94
N VAL A 747 -11.25 -14.48 13.47
CA VAL A 747 -9.91 -14.28 12.87
C VAL A 747 -8.84 -14.49 13.94
N GLY A 748 -7.81 -15.26 13.62
CA GLY A 748 -6.66 -15.47 14.50
C GLY A 748 -5.81 -14.20 14.63
N GLU A 749 -5.17 -14.03 15.79
CA GLU A 749 -4.32 -12.86 16.06
C GLU A 749 -3.07 -12.82 15.18
N GLY A 750 -2.59 -13.97 14.70
CA GLY A 750 -1.48 -14.09 13.78
C GLY A 750 -1.89 -14.06 12.30
N ASN A 751 -3.17 -13.77 12.00
CA ASN A 751 -3.65 -13.78 10.63
C ASN A 751 -2.87 -12.82 9.73
N ASN A 752 -2.33 -13.34 8.64
CA ASN A 752 -1.78 -12.54 7.56
C ASN A 752 -2.91 -12.19 6.58
N TYR A 753 -3.17 -10.92 6.40
CA TYR A 753 -4.25 -10.44 5.52
C TYR A 753 -3.83 -10.35 4.04
N ILE A 754 -2.57 -10.67 3.71
CA ILE A 754 -2.09 -10.71 2.33
C ILE A 754 -2.56 -12.01 1.66
N SER A 755 -3.16 -11.90 0.49
CA SER A 755 -3.45 -13.04 -0.36
C SER A 755 -2.23 -13.42 -1.19
N ASN A 756 -1.93 -14.72 -1.29
CA ASN A 756 -0.76 -15.22 -2.00
C ASN A 756 0.55 -14.52 -1.56
N PRO A 757 0.87 -14.55 -0.27
CA PRO A 757 1.98 -13.78 0.29
C PRO A 757 3.36 -14.31 -0.12
N GLU A 758 3.43 -15.58 -0.52
CA GLU A 758 4.63 -16.32 -0.94
C GLU A 758 4.67 -16.52 -2.47
N PHE A 759 3.73 -15.94 -3.23
CA PHE A 759 3.64 -15.99 -4.69
C PHE A 759 3.55 -17.42 -5.29
N GLU A 760 3.16 -18.42 -4.51
CA GLU A 760 3.11 -19.84 -4.91
C GLU A 760 1.83 -20.24 -5.66
N ALA A 761 0.80 -19.37 -5.70
CA ALA A 761 -0.51 -19.73 -6.23
C ALA A 761 -0.52 -20.13 -7.71
N ASP A 762 0.35 -19.55 -8.52
CA ASP A 762 0.34 -19.75 -9.98
C ASP A 762 1.24 -20.91 -10.45
N ARG A 763 2.21 -21.34 -9.65
CA ARG A 763 3.20 -22.40 -9.96
C ARG A 763 3.98 -22.25 -11.25
N LYS A 764 3.87 -21.10 -11.88
CA LYS A 764 4.55 -20.76 -13.15
C LYS A 764 4.93 -19.31 -13.14
N ILE A 765 5.90 -18.96 -13.95
CA ILE A 765 6.25 -17.56 -14.19
C ILE A 765 5.04 -16.88 -14.85
N THR A 766 4.57 -15.81 -14.24
CA THR A 766 3.45 -14.99 -14.72
C THR A 766 3.73 -13.51 -14.47
N ALA A 767 3.28 -12.67 -15.39
CA ALA A 767 3.42 -11.23 -15.25
C ALA A 767 2.51 -10.64 -14.14
N THR A 768 1.42 -11.31 -13.81
CA THR A 768 0.49 -10.87 -12.78
C THR A 768 0.17 -12.05 -11.86
N PRO A 769 0.81 -12.16 -10.69
CA PRO A 769 0.52 -13.22 -9.74
C PRO A 769 -0.92 -13.14 -9.21
N THR A 770 -1.52 -14.31 -8.98
CA THR A 770 -2.87 -14.40 -8.40
C THR A 770 -2.96 -13.62 -7.10
N GLY A 771 -4.01 -12.82 -6.94
CA GLY A 771 -4.24 -11.94 -5.79
C GLY A 771 -3.54 -10.58 -5.88
N TRP A 772 -2.61 -10.39 -6.81
CA TRP A 772 -1.88 -9.13 -7.01
C TRP A 772 -2.28 -8.46 -8.31
N LYS A 773 -2.10 -7.15 -8.36
CA LYS A 773 -2.37 -6.31 -9.53
C LYS A 773 -1.11 -5.56 -9.93
N VAL A 774 -0.99 -5.25 -11.20
CA VAL A 774 0.02 -4.35 -11.72
C VAL A 774 -0.70 -3.11 -12.22
N ARG A 775 -0.20 -1.92 -11.89
CA ARG A 775 -0.79 -0.68 -12.43
C ARG A 775 -0.48 -0.60 -13.91
N ASP A 776 -1.50 -0.26 -14.70
CA ASP A 776 -1.33 0.07 -16.10
C ASP A 776 -0.50 1.35 -16.24
N ASN A 777 0.23 1.48 -17.34
CA ASN A 777 0.99 2.68 -17.74
C ASN A 777 2.20 3.04 -16.87
N VAL A 778 2.90 2.08 -16.30
CA VAL A 778 4.13 2.33 -15.51
C VAL A 778 5.41 1.98 -16.27
N GLY A 779 5.41 2.07 -17.58
CA GLY A 779 6.59 1.87 -18.43
C GLY A 779 6.88 0.41 -18.80
N ASN A 780 8.07 0.19 -19.37
CA ASN A 780 8.55 -1.16 -19.71
C ASN A 780 9.00 -1.90 -18.45
N TYR A 781 8.22 -2.87 -18.01
CA TYR A 781 8.56 -3.64 -16.83
C TYR A 781 8.34 -5.15 -17.05
N SER A 782 8.98 -5.95 -16.22
CA SER A 782 8.76 -7.38 -16.13
C SER A 782 8.48 -7.79 -14.70
N VAL A 783 7.21 -7.99 -14.37
CA VAL A 783 6.80 -8.61 -13.12
C VAL A 783 6.60 -10.10 -13.36
N SER A 784 7.31 -10.92 -12.65
CA SER A 784 7.22 -12.38 -12.83
C SER A 784 7.57 -13.12 -11.55
N ASN A 785 7.01 -14.33 -11.38
CA ASN A 785 7.49 -15.24 -10.38
C ASN A 785 8.86 -15.77 -10.83
N ALA A 786 9.93 -15.26 -10.27
CA ALA A 786 11.24 -15.85 -10.45
C ALA A 786 11.36 -17.08 -9.53
N ARG A 787 12.10 -18.09 -9.97
CA ARG A 787 12.37 -19.22 -9.11
C ARG A 787 13.34 -18.81 -8.01
N GLY A 788 12.88 -18.88 -6.78
CA GLY A 788 13.64 -18.57 -5.59
C GLY A 788 12.83 -18.92 -4.36
N LYS A 789 13.39 -18.76 -3.20
CA LYS A 789 12.69 -18.95 -1.93
C LYS A 789 13.44 -18.27 -0.79
N VAL A 790 12.72 -17.88 0.22
CA VAL A 790 13.29 -17.45 1.49
C VAL A 790 13.51 -18.66 2.40
N ASP A 791 12.47 -19.40 2.70
CA ASP A 791 12.46 -20.58 3.57
C ASP A 791 11.70 -21.77 2.98
N SER A 792 10.65 -21.51 2.20
CA SER A 792 9.85 -22.54 1.53
C SER A 792 9.37 -22.07 0.16
N GLY A 793 8.76 -22.95 -0.62
CA GLY A 793 8.22 -22.61 -1.94
C GLY A 793 9.23 -22.66 -3.08
N ASN A 794 8.82 -22.15 -4.24
CA ASN A 794 9.60 -22.18 -5.48
C ASN A 794 9.59 -20.85 -6.23
N PHE A 795 8.75 -19.91 -5.82
CA PHE A 795 8.51 -18.66 -6.53
C PHE A 795 8.70 -17.48 -5.59
N VAL A 796 9.09 -16.37 -6.15
CA VAL A 796 9.16 -15.05 -5.53
C VAL A 796 8.74 -14.06 -6.58
N ILE A 797 8.27 -12.90 -6.20
CA ILE A 797 8.11 -11.83 -7.16
C ILE A 797 9.47 -11.23 -7.52
N GLN A 798 9.68 -10.93 -8.78
CA GLN A 798 10.84 -10.20 -9.27
C GLN A 798 10.40 -9.12 -10.24
N GLU A 799 10.86 -7.92 -10.01
CA GLU A 799 10.77 -6.82 -10.96
C GLU A 799 12.13 -6.60 -11.59
N THR A 800 12.18 -6.59 -12.92
CA THR A 800 13.37 -6.34 -13.72
C THR A 800 12.99 -6.14 -15.17
N ALA A 801 13.77 -5.37 -15.92
CA ALA A 801 13.65 -5.27 -17.37
C ALA A 801 15.02 -5.12 -18.03
N PRO A 802 15.16 -5.44 -19.33
CA PRO A 802 16.39 -5.20 -20.07
C PRO A 802 16.61 -3.71 -20.43
N GLU A 803 15.63 -2.87 -20.21
CA GLU A 803 15.62 -1.42 -20.38
C GLU A 803 15.23 -0.75 -19.07
N ASP A 804 15.35 0.58 -18.98
CA ASP A 804 14.86 1.33 -17.81
C ASP A 804 13.37 1.10 -17.65
N TYR A 805 12.90 0.95 -16.40
CA TYR A 805 11.54 0.55 -16.15
C TYR A 805 10.95 1.16 -14.88
N ILE A 806 9.65 1.34 -14.89
CA ILE A 806 8.85 1.64 -13.70
C ILE A 806 7.85 0.50 -13.52
N SER A 807 7.77 -0.04 -12.31
CA SER A 807 6.85 -1.12 -11.94
C SER A 807 6.17 -0.80 -10.61
N ASP A 808 4.87 -1.08 -10.51
CA ASP A 808 4.10 -0.99 -9.27
C ASP A 808 3.19 -2.21 -9.14
N LEU A 809 3.69 -3.22 -8.43
CA LEU A 809 2.90 -4.39 -8.06
C LEU A 809 2.20 -4.12 -6.74
N TYR A 810 0.88 -4.33 -6.68
CA TYR A 810 0.12 -4.03 -5.47
C TYR A 810 -1.05 -4.97 -5.24
N GLN A 811 -1.51 -5.00 -3.99
CA GLN A 811 -2.73 -5.67 -3.57
C GLN A 811 -3.60 -4.72 -2.77
N GLU A 812 -4.88 -4.63 -3.12
CA GLU A 812 -5.88 -3.90 -2.35
C GLU A 812 -6.60 -4.88 -1.43
N ILE A 813 -6.49 -4.66 -0.14
CA ILE A 813 -7.10 -5.47 0.88
C ILE A 813 -8.30 -4.71 1.42
N THR A 814 -9.46 -5.35 1.45
CA THR A 814 -10.71 -4.80 1.98
C THR A 814 -11.17 -5.58 3.20
N ASP A 815 -12.15 -5.05 3.91
CA ASP A 815 -12.77 -5.68 5.08
C ASP A 815 -11.81 -5.97 6.24
N LEU A 816 -10.71 -5.20 6.31
CA LEU A 816 -9.78 -5.25 7.42
C LEU A 816 -10.44 -4.76 8.71
N PRO A 817 -10.31 -5.49 9.83
CA PRO A 817 -10.70 -4.95 11.14
C PRO A 817 -9.98 -3.63 11.42
N ASN A 818 -10.70 -2.64 11.94
CA ASN A 818 -10.05 -1.40 12.37
C ASN A 818 -8.99 -1.68 13.44
N GLY A 819 -7.87 -0.97 13.36
CA GLY A 819 -6.76 -1.15 14.29
C GLY A 819 -5.42 -0.72 13.72
N THR A 820 -4.37 -1.08 14.42
CA THR A 820 -2.99 -0.83 14.01
C THR A 820 -2.36 -2.12 13.49
N TYR A 821 -1.63 -2.03 12.39
CA TYR A 821 -1.03 -3.17 11.70
C TYR A 821 0.48 -3.01 11.57
N THR A 822 1.16 -4.14 11.56
CA THR A 822 2.57 -4.28 11.19
C THR A 822 2.65 -4.91 9.80
N MET A 823 3.48 -4.33 8.93
CA MET A 823 3.83 -4.93 7.65
C MET A 823 5.32 -5.30 7.63
N THR A 824 5.60 -6.55 7.26
CA THR A 824 6.96 -7.05 6.96
C THR A 824 6.99 -7.69 5.58
N ALA A 825 8.19 -7.81 5.02
CA ALA A 825 8.45 -8.56 3.80
C ALA A 825 9.91 -9.01 3.77
N TRP A 826 10.20 -10.02 2.99
CA TRP A 826 11.58 -10.40 2.68
C TRP A 826 11.95 -9.81 1.32
N VAL A 827 13.14 -9.21 1.24
CA VAL A 827 13.60 -8.54 0.02
C VAL A 827 15.05 -8.90 -0.30
N LYS A 828 15.33 -8.85 -1.60
CA LYS A 828 16.66 -8.96 -2.17
C LYS A 828 16.76 -8.00 -3.36
N SER A 829 17.90 -7.33 -3.57
CA SER A 829 17.99 -6.29 -4.60
C SER A 829 19.41 -6.14 -5.14
N SER A 830 19.51 -5.87 -6.44
CA SER A 830 20.78 -5.45 -7.07
C SER A 830 21.28 -4.10 -6.55
N GLY A 831 20.38 -3.28 -5.99
CA GLY A 831 20.65 -1.87 -5.76
C GLY A 831 20.72 -1.09 -7.08
N GLY A 832 20.88 0.22 -6.98
CA GLY A 832 21.05 1.12 -8.12
C GLY A 832 19.76 1.84 -8.55
N GLN A 833 18.61 1.31 -8.21
CA GLN A 833 17.31 1.87 -8.57
C GLN A 833 17.19 3.34 -8.14
N ASN A 834 16.59 4.19 -8.97
CA ASN A 834 16.22 5.57 -8.62
C ASN A 834 15.28 5.59 -7.41
N VAL A 835 14.27 4.72 -7.46
CA VAL A 835 13.33 4.48 -6.36
C VAL A 835 13.04 2.98 -6.27
N CYS A 836 13.14 2.42 -5.06
CA CYS A 836 12.66 1.07 -4.78
C CYS A 836 12.00 1.06 -3.41
N ASN A 837 10.68 0.91 -3.37
CA ASN A 837 9.88 1.05 -2.16
C ASN A 837 8.95 -0.14 -1.97
N VAL A 838 9.04 -0.79 -0.81
CA VAL A 838 7.96 -1.64 -0.31
C VAL A 838 7.05 -0.77 0.55
N TYR A 839 5.74 -0.82 0.33
CA TYR A 839 4.84 0.15 0.96
C TYR A 839 3.52 -0.44 1.44
N ALA A 840 2.90 0.25 2.41
CA ALA A 840 1.52 0.09 2.82
C ALA A 840 0.82 1.45 2.86
N GLN A 841 -0.39 1.52 2.34
CA GLN A 841 -1.20 2.74 2.32
C GLN A 841 -2.60 2.48 2.86
N SER A 842 -3.03 3.23 3.87
CA SER A 842 -4.40 3.24 4.38
C SER A 842 -4.93 4.67 4.38
N GLY A 843 -6.00 4.92 3.63
CA GLY A 843 -6.46 6.27 3.31
C GLY A 843 -5.34 7.08 2.63
N ASP A 844 -5.14 8.31 3.09
CA ASP A 844 -4.10 9.22 2.56
C ASP A 844 -2.70 8.95 3.17
N LYS A 845 -2.57 7.99 4.08
CA LYS A 845 -1.30 7.74 4.78
C LYS A 845 -0.57 6.58 4.14
N LYS A 846 0.55 6.87 3.51
CA LYS A 846 1.48 5.89 2.95
C LYS A 846 2.69 5.73 3.87
N LYS A 847 3.03 4.49 4.19
CA LYS A 847 4.25 4.08 4.89
C LYS A 847 5.13 3.34 3.90
N THR A 848 6.42 3.61 3.91
CA THR A 848 7.35 3.01 2.95
C THR A 848 8.65 2.59 3.61
N TYR A 849 9.15 1.46 3.17
CA TYR A 849 10.55 1.08 3.36
C TYR A 849 11.29 1.24 2.04
N SER A 850 12.30 2.12 2.00
CA SER A 850 13.10 2.36 0.80
C SER A 850 14.30 1.43 0.77
N VAL A 851 14.38 0.60 -0.26
CA VAL A 851 15.53 -0.27 -0.55
C VAL A 851 16.58 0.57 -1.29
N LYS A 852 17.54 1.14 -0.56
CA LYS A 852 18.51 2.13 -1.08
C LYS A 852 19.84 1.54 -1.55
N THR A 853 20.10 0.29 -1.23
CA THR A 853 21.42 -0.34 -1.49
C THR A 853 21.22 -1.77 -1.98
N ASN A 854 22.29 -2.33 -2.54
CA ASN A 854 22.34 -3.74 -2.82
C ASN A 854 22.08 -4.59 -1.56
N ILE A 855 21.25 -5.62 -1.70
CA ILE A 855 20.95 -6.63 -0.69
C ILE A 855 21.25 -7.99 -1.32
N ASP A 856 22.43 -8.54 -1.04
CA ASP A 856 22.93 -9.76 -1.68
C ASP A 856 22.20 -11.03 -1.23
N ASP A 857 21.80 -11.07 0.04
CA ASP A 857 21.04 -12.18 0.62
C ASP A 857 19.67 -11.72 1.08
N TRP A 858 18.72 -12.64 1.19
CA TRP A 858 17.39 -12.34 1.68
C TRP A 858 17.42 -11.64 3.04
N LYS A 859 16.74 -10.52 3.11
CA LYS A 859 16.61 -9.70 4.32
C LYS A 859 15.14 -9.47 4.64
N GLU A 860 14.74 -9.83 5.86
CA GLU A 860 13.45 -9.37 6.37
C GLU A 860 13.51 -7.87 6.68
N ILE A 861 12.51 -7.14 6.22
CA ILE A 861 12.33 -5.70 6.44
C ILE A 861 11.02 -5.44 7.15
N VAL A 862 11.03 -4.45 8.02
CA VAL A 862 9.82 -3.89 8.62
C VAL A 862 9.44 -2.63 7.84
N VAL A 863 8.31 -2.68 7.13
CA VAL A 863 7.82 -1.54 6.35
C VAL A 863 7.25 -0.48 7.30
N ALA A 864 6.40 -0.90 8.22
CA ALA A 864 5.89 -0.06 9.31
C ALA A 864 5.21 -0.93 10.39
N THR A 865 5.11 -0.39 11.59
CA THR A 865 4.43 -1.02 12.75
C THR A 865 3.18 -0.26 13.21
N ASP A 866 2.92 0.87 12.57
CA ASP A 866 1.88 1.82 12.96
C ASP A 866 0.92 2.14 11.80
N ILE A 867 0.67 1.17 10.92
CA ILE A 867 -0.29 1.32 9.83
C ILE A 867 -1.69 1.34 10.43
N LYS A 868 -2.33 2.51 10.45
CA LYS A 868 -3.66 2.70 11.03
C LYS A 868 -4.75 2.49 9.99
N VAL A 869 -5.55 1.43 10.17
CA VAL A 869 -6.74 1.14 9.36
C VAL A 869 -7.97 1.62 10.13
N THR A 870 -8.77 2.48 9.50
CA THR A 870 -10.00 3.07 10.08
C THR A 870 -11.22 2.94 9.17
N ASP A 871 -11.03 2.55 7.94
CA ASP A 871 -12.05 2.41 6.89
C ASP A 871 -12.11 0.99 6.29
N GLY A 872 -11.43 0.05 6.95
CA GLY A 872 -11.38 -1.35 6.51
C GLY A 872 -10.52 -1.61 5.28
N LYS A 873 -9.65 -0.67 4.88
CA LYS A 873 -8.86 -0.80 3.64
C LYS A 873 -7.39 -0.54 3.85
N CYS A 874 -6.58 -1.32 3.13
CA CYS A 874 -5.15 -1.07 3.00
C CYS A 874 -4.66 -1.54 1.64
N THR A 875 -3.81 -0.76 1.00
CA THR A 875 -3.07 -1.15 -0.21
C THR A 875 -1.63 -1.43 0.18
N VAL A 876 -1.11 -2.57 -0.23
CA VAL A 876 0.30 -2.93 -0.04
C VAL A 876 0.95 -3.15 -1.39
N GLY A 877 2.27 -2.89 -1.51
CA GLY A 877 2.90 -3.08 -2.81
C GLY A 877 4.42 -2.93 -2.81
N LEU A 878 4.96 -3.20 -3.99
CA LEU A 878 6.36 -3.01 -4.35
C LEU A 878 6.40 -2.06 -5.57
N TYR A 879 7.05 -0.93 -5.39
CA TYR A 879 7.27 0.06 -6.44
C TYR A 879 8.76 0.14 -6.76
N SER A 880 9.10 0.09 -8.03
CA SER A 880 10.49 0.20 -8.52
C SER A 880 10.55 1.15 -9.71
N ASP A 881 11.42 2.13 -9.65
CA ASP A 881 11.89 2.97 -10.74
C ASP A 881 13.40 2.66 -10.89
N ALA A 882 13.79 2.02 -11.98
CA ALA A 882 15.07 1.34 -12.06
C ALA A 882 15.68 1.42 -13.46
N HIS A 883 17.01 1.38 -13.50
CA HIS A 883 17.75 1.28 -14.75
C HIS A 883 17.76 -0.14 -15.32
N ALA A 884 18.11 -0.25 -16.59
CA ALA A 884 18.20 -1.51 -17.30
C ALA A 884 18.99 -2.58 -16.54
N ASN A 885 18.38 -3.77 -16.40
CA ASN A 885 18.91 -4.96 -15.71
C ASN A 885 19.08 -4.83 -14.18
N GLU A 886 18.71 -3.73 -13.58
CA GLU A 886 18.51 -3.70 -12.13
C GLU A 886 17.29 -4.53 -11.76
N TRP A 887 17.29 -5.06 -10.55
CA TRP A 887 16.20 -5.94 -10.11
C TRP A 887 15.97 -5.83 -8.61
N VAL A 888 14.74 -6.14 -8.23
CA VAL A 888 14.33 -6.37 -6.85
C VAL A 888 13.46 -7.62 -6.79
N GLN A 889 13.67 -8.40 -5.74
CA GLN A 889 12.83 -9.56 -5.40
C GLN A 889 12.15 -9.31 -4.06
N MET A 890 10.91 -9.81 -3.92
CA MET A 890 10.15 -9.76 -2.68
C MET A 890 9.44 -11.08 -2.46
N ASP A 891 9.34 -11.49 -1.20
CA ASP A 891 8.70 -12.73 -0.78
C ASP A 891 8.17 -12.61 0.65
N ASN A 892 7.37 -13.58 1.10
CA ASN A 892 6.84 -13.69 2.47
C ASN A 892 6.29 -12.37 3.00
N VAL A 893 5.39 -11.75 2.23
CA VAL A 893 4.78 -10.46 2.58
C VAL A 893 3.74 -10.67 3.65
N ARG A 894 3.82 -9.92 4.76
CA ARG A 894 2.90 -10.06 5.88
C ARG A 894 2.28 -8.71 6.26
N LEU A 895 0.98 -8.70 6.46
CA LEU A 895 0.23 -7.62 7.07
C LEU A 895 -0.59 -8.22 8.24
N VAL A 896 -0.12 -8.00 9.46
CA VAL A 896 -0.70 -8.60 10.67
C VAL A 896 -1.18 -7.51 11.61
N LYS A 897 -2.34 -7.70 12.23
CA LYS A 897 -2.88 -6.76 13.23
C LYS A 897 -2.05 -6.84 14.51
N ASN A 898 -1.65 -5.70 15.05
CA ASN A 898 -0.89 -5.66 16.29
C ASN A 898 -1.75 -6.09 17.47
N ILE A 899 -1.18 -6.85 18.38
CA ILE A 899 -1.74 -7.09 19.72
C ILE A 899 -1.57 -5.79 20.53
N GLU A 900 -2.63 -5.33 21.18
CA GLU A 900 -2.66 -4.09 21.97
C GLU A 900 -2.01 -4.23 23.36
#